data_95557465c55a4335a52731a2aa2978be
#
_entry.id   95557465c55a4335a52731a2aa2978be
#
_cell.length_a   1.000
_cell.length_b   1.000
_cell.length_c   1.000
_cell.angle_alpha   90.00
_cell.angle_beta   90.00
_cell.angle_gamma   90.00
#
_symmetry.space_group_name_H-M   'P 1'
#
loop_
_entity.id
_entity.type
_entity.pdbx_description
1 polymer ?
#
loop_
_entity_poly.entity_id
_entity_poly.type
_entity_poly.pdbx_seq_one_letter_code
_entity_poly.pdbx_strand_id
1 'polypeptide(L)'
;MRLLFLVILFVSSAHYHLFAQGYVWSRGFLGASDVYGKTVATDAAGNVFTSGYFTGTVDFDPGAGVYNLTSAGNYDIYICKLTAAGILSWARRIGATEFDYAYGMAIDASGNVVLTGHFEGTVDFDPNVGISNLTSSGTTSSMYVLKLSTAGNFVWVRMIGAGGGDFAYALTTDASSNIIFAGRFTGTDDFDPGAGVFNLTSSGIAGYFNAFVAKLNSSGNFVWARRFAGTEYSEVLSIAADPSGNIYTTGRFSSTIDFDPGTGVANLTSGGTSFNTFVSKLNASGNFVLAKKFNGVDANEGWGIDVDDASTIYVAGWYYTAIDLDPNAGTANRAAVGSRDAYFCKLTSIGNFSWGYSFGSAGIEEATSVVVDINGNPYLTGRFSQTIDFNPGAAVNNLVSTLNSSNVFIVRFNISGAYVWGGATSTVSGTTYSYSTSIALDATNNVYVTGRYSGSVDFNPGAAVNSMTSSVNNAYILKLNNPSPLPVELLSFDARQSGNDIVVDWATAVEINNAFFTLERSNGIDDWMLVKEVVGSGNTIEMSTYLHHDRPPHEGVWYYRLRQTDHDGAQTLLGTVSVNYKLEEVKFSIFPNPTTGWLNVKLNDGGTDNVFLFRPDGRRVEDFILFPHKDGFLMDLSSLPKGVYMIRVAGFTARIMLI
;
A
#
# COMPACT_ATOMS: atom_id res chain seq x y z
N MET A 1 -18.09 61.80 -2.90
CA MET A 1 -17.06 60.90 -2.32
C MET A 1 -17.78 59.75 -1.67
N ARG A 2 -18.00 58.66 -2.42
CA ARG A 2 -18.61 57.41 -1.92
C ARG A 2 -17.51 56.36 -1.85
N LEU A 3 -17.15 55.96 -0.65
CA LEU A 3 -16.23 54.82 -0.40
C LEU A 3 -16.97 53.53 -0.72
N LEU A 4 -16.43 52.77 -1.68
CA LEU A 4 -16.87 51.42 -1.99
C LEU A 4 -16.01 50.48 -1.11
N PHE A 5 -16.64 49.87 -0.09
CA PHE A 5 -16.01 48.79 0.68
C PHE A 5 -16.08 47.49 -0.14
N LEU A 6 -14.94 47.03 -0.62
CA LEU A 6 -14.80 45.70 -1.23
C LEU A 6 -14.66 44.68 -0.10
N VAL A 7 -15.73 43.94 0.20
CA VAL A 7 -15.69 42.81 1.11
C VAL A 7 -15.11 41.64 0.30
N ILE A 8 -13.84 41.32 0.54
CA ILE A 8 -13.22 40.07 0.05
C ILE A 8 -13.69 38.95 0.97
N LEU A 9 -14.65 38.16 0.49
CA LEU A 9 -15.03 36.90 1.14
C LEU A 9 -13.91 35.88 0.87
N PHE A 10 -13.07 35.61 1.87
CA PHE A 10 -12.24 34.42 1.86
C PHE A 10 -13.15 33.20 2.05
N VAL A 11 -13.57 32.59 0.96
CA VAL A 11 -14.09 31.24 1.00
C VAL A 11 -12.87 30.35 1.19
N SER A 12 -12.61 29.90 2.41
CA SER A 12 -11.72 28.78 2.68
C SER A 12 -12.38 27.54 2.08
N SER A 13 -12.08 27.24 0.83
CA SER A 13 -12.37 25.92 0.28
C SER A 13 -11.52 24.93 1.07
N ALA A 14 -12.13 24.23 2.01
CA ALA A 14 -11.56 23.02 2.56
C ALA A 14 -11.40 22.07 1.37
N HIS A 15 -10.18 21.95 0.86
CA HIS A 15 -9.83 20.94 -0.13
C HIS A 15 -9.83 19.62 0.62
N TYR A 16 -10.97 18.94 0.61
CA TYR A 16 -11.03 17.53 0.95
C TYR A 16 -10.26 16.81 -0.16
N HIS A 17 -9.07 16.37 0.15
CA HIS A 17 -8.34 15.44 -0.69
C HIS A 17 -9.15 14.13 -0.75
N LEU A 18 -9.96 14.00 -1.78
CA LEU A 18 -10.69 12.79 -2.12
C LEU A 18 -9.70 11.74 -2.66
N PHE A 19 -8.85 11.20 -1.80
CA PHE A 19 -8.30 9.88 -2.05
C PHE A 19 -9.43 8.89 -1.74
N ALA A 20 -10.32 8.70 -2.70
CA ALA A 20 -11.42 7.77 -2.54
C ALA A 20 -10.88 6.36 -2.62
N GLN A 21 -10.46 5.84 -1.47
CA GLN A 21 -10.40 4.40 -1.29
C GLN A 21 -11.83 3.88 -1.53
N GLY A 22 -12.02 3.20 -2.64
CA GLY A 22 -13.33 2.72 -2.99
C GLY A 22 -13.73 1.56 -2.08
N TYR A 23 -14.71 1.79 -1.22
CA TYR A 23 -15.47 0.71 -0.63
C TYR A 23 -16.06 -0.15 -1.75
N VAL A 24 -15.82 -1.48 -1.67
CA VAL A 24 -16.40 -2.42 -2.62
C VAL A 24 -17.57 -3.15 -1.97
N TRP A 25 -17.33 -3.79 -0.85
CA TRP A 25 -18.37 -4.45 -0.06
C TRP A 25 -17.86 -4.77 1.36
N SER A 26 -18.82 -4.93 2.28
CA SER A 26 -18.62 -5.58 3.57
C SER A 26 -19.59 -6.74 3.71
N ARG A 27 -19.18 -7.79 4.45
CA ARG A 27 -19.96 -8.99 4.69
C ARG A 27 -19.84 -9.35 6.16
N GLY A 28 -20.98 -9.65 6.80
CA GLY A 28 -21.05 -10.19 8.15
C GLY A 28 -21.77 -11.52 8.14
N PHE A 29 -21.51 -12.35 9.12
CA PHE A 29 -22.24 -13.61 9.33
C PHE A 29 -23.33 -13.41 10.36
N LEU A 30 -24.56 -13.74 10.00
CA LEU A 30 -25.73 -13.40 10.81
C LEU A 30 -26.06 -14.49 11.83
N GLY A 31 -26.19 -14.13 13.09
CA GLY A 31 -26.57 -15.03 14.16
C GLY A 31 -26.80 -14.30 15.49
N ALA A 32 -27.45 -14.99 16.44
CA ALA A 32 -27.62 -14.50 17.81
C ALA A 32 -26.44 -14.92 18.72
N SER A 33 -25.42 -15.55 18.16
CA SER A 33 -24.27 -16.12 18.85
C SER A 33 -22.97 -15.51 18.39
N ASP A 34 -21.93 -15.63 19.22
CA ASP A 34 -20.63 -15.04 18.93
C ASP A 34 -19.93 -15.70 17.72
N VAL A 35 -19.38 -14.87 16.84
CA VAL A 35 -18.51 -15.27 15.71
C VAL A 35 -17.25 -14.41 15.72
N TYR A 36 -16.11 -15.04 15.71
CA TYR A 36 -14.80 -14.38 15.72
C TYR A 36 -14.05 -14.66 14.42
N GLY A 37 -13.91 -13.66 13.56
CA GLY A 37 -13.00 -13.74 12.42
C GLY A 37 -11.54 -13.64 12.88
N LYS A 38 -10.69 -14.56 12.45
CA LYS A 38 -9.29 -14.61 12.86
C LYS A 38 -8.33 -14.35 11.73
N THR A 39 -8.62 -14.88 10.55
CA THR A 39 -7.71 -14.77 9.42
C THR A 39 -8.48 -14.62 8.10
N VAL A 40 -7.89 -13.89 7.18
CA VAL A 40 -8.36 -13.73 5.80
C VAL A 40 -7.21 -14.01 4.84
N ALA A 41 -7.51 -14.67 3.74
CA ALA A 41 -6.57 -14.93 2.65
C ALA A 41 -7.31 -14.87 1.31
N THR A 42 -6.57 -14.71 0.22
CA THR A 42 -7.11 -14.67 -1.15
C THR A 42 -6.43 -15.72 -2.02
N ASP A 43 -7.15 -16.24 -3.02
CA ASP A 43 -6.52 -17.04 -4.08
C ASP A 43 -6.22 -16.15 -5.31
N ALA A 44 -5.51 -16.72 -6.29
CA ALA A 44 -5.14 -16.02 -7.52
C ALA A 44 -6.35 -15.54 -8.35
N ALA A 45 -7.54 -16.09 -8.13
CA ALA A 45 -8.79 -15.67 -8.77
C ALA A 45 -9.50 -14.55 -8.00
N GLY A 46 -8.92 -14.07 -6.89
CA GLY A 46 -9.50 -13.07 -6.01
C GLY A 46 -10.64 -13.59 -5.14
N ASN A 47 -10.83 -14.92 -5.03
CA ASN A 47 -11.77 -15.45 -4.03
C ASN A 47 -11.19 -15.24 -2.63
N VAL A 48 -12.07 -15.04 -1.67
CA VAL A 48 -11.74 -14.71 -0.29
C VAL A 48 -12.02 -15.91 0.62
N PHE A 49 -11.05 -16.25 1.41
CA PHE A 49 -11.19 -17.25 2.46
C PHE A 49 -11.09 -16.56 3.82
N THR A 50 -11.96 -16.92 4.73
CA THR A 50 -11.90 -16.49 6.11
C THR A 50 -12.11 -17.66 7.04
N SER A 51 -11.44 -17.65 8.17
CA SER A 51 -11.64 -18.62 9.22
C SER A 51 -11.59 -17.99 10.60
N GLY A 52 -12.05 -18.75 11.57
CA GLY A 52 -12.11 -18.37 12.96
C GLY A 52 -12.93 -19.40 13.75
N TYR A 53 -13.69 -18.94 14.73
CA TYR A 53 -14.51 -19.81 15.56
C TYR A 53 -15.84 -19.15 15.92
N PHE A 54 -16.85 -19.97 16.25
CA PHE A 54 -18.19 -19.51 16.53
C PHE A 54 -18.92 -20.41 17.53
N THR A 55 -20.01 -19.90 18.11
CA THR A 55 -20.94 -20.66 18.97
C THR A 55 -22.33 -20.68 18.39
N GLY A 56 -23.17 -21.63 18.82
CA GLY A 56 -24.57 -21.70 18.46
C GLY A 56 -24.82 -21.87 16.95
N THR A 57 -25.92 -21.32 16.46
CA THR A 57 -26.29 -21.39 15.04
C THR A 57 -26.08 -20.05 14.36
N VAL A 58 -25.30 -20.05 13.27
CA VAL A 58 -24.90 -18.87 12.51
C VAL A 58 -25.15 -19.12 11.04
N ASP A 59 -25.73 -18.12 10.37
CA ASP A 59 -25.87 -18.10 8.92
C ASP A 59 -24.58 -17.57 8.28
N PHE A 60 -23.90 -18.42 7.54
CA PHE A 60 -22.64 -18.09 6.84
C PHE A 60 -22.86 -17.62 5.40
N ASP A 61 -24.11 -17.50 4.93
CA ASP A 61 -24.40 -16.81 3.68
C ASP A 61 -24.58 -15.30 3.94
N PRO A 62 -23.63 -14.45 3.56
CA PRO A 62 -23.77 -13.00 3.76
C PRO A 62 -24.74 -12.35 2.75
N GLY A 63 -25.35 -13.13 1.87
CA GLY A 63 -26.34 -12.70 0.89
C GLY A 63 -27.77 -12.82 1.37
N ALA A 64 -28.70 -13.03 0.44
CA ALA A 64 -30.11 -13.26 0.75
C ALA A 64 -30.44 -14.76 0.98
N GLY A 65 -29.48 -15.64 0.76
CA GLY A 65 -29.59 -17.07 1.05
C GLY A 65 -29.45 -17.35 2.54
N VAL A 66 -29.61 -18.62 2.91
CA VAL A 66 -29.39 -19.10 4.27
C VAL A 66 -28.49 -20.33 4.23
N TYR A 67 -27.35 -20.26 4.90
CA TYR A 67 -26.41 -21.38 5.04
C TYR A 67 -26.01 -21.54 6.51
N ASN A 68 -26.88 -22.17 7.27
CA ASN A 68 -26.69 -22.33 8.72
C ASN A 68 -25.65 -23.41 9.04
N LEU A 69 -24.66 -23.03 9.85
CA LEU A 69 -23.82 -23.96 10.59
C LEU A 69 -24.15 -23.84 12.08
N THR A 70 -24.18 -24.98 12.77
CA THR A 70 -24.43 -25.03 14.22
C THR A 70 -23.23 -25.66 14.91
N SER A 71 -22.66 -24.97 15.90
CA SER A 71 -21.58 -25.55 16.72
C SER A 71 -22.08 -26.77 17.50
N ALA A 72 -21.21 -27.74 17.70
CA ALA A 72 -21.54 -28.96 18.40
C ALA A 72 -21.45 -28.84 19.93
N GLY A 73 -20.85 -27.75 20.40
CA GLY A 73 -20.63 -27.51 21.81
C GLY A 73 -20.24 -26.07 22.11
N ASN A 74 -19.04 -25.88 22.63
CA ASN A 74 -18.48 -24.56 22.88
C ASN A 74 -18.13 -23.86 21.55
N TYR A 75 -16.88 -23.41 21.36
CA TYR A 75 -16.46 -22.81 20.11
C TYR A 75 -16.04 -23.89 19.10
N ASP A 76 -16.65 -23.84 17.92
CA ASP A 76 -16.23 -24.65 16.77
C ASP A 76 -15.54 -23.78 15.73
N ILE A 77 -14.64 -24.38 14.97
CA ILE A 77 -13.96 -23.75 13.83
C ILE A 77 -14.96 -23.56 12.69
N TYR A 78 -14.92 -22.39 12.06
CA TYR A 78 -15.51 -22.21 10.74
C TYR A 78 -14.43 -21.88 9.69
N ILE A 79 -14.66 -22.30 8.46
CA ILE A 79 -13.94 -21.91 7.26
C ILE A 79 -14.98 -21.53 6.23
N CYS A 80 -14.85 -20.35 5.62
CA CYS A 80 -15.77 -19.85 4.62
C CYS A 80 -15.00 -19.36 3.41
N LYS A 81 -15.47 -19.72 2.20
CA LYS A 81 -15.01 -19.20 0.93
C LYS A 81 -16.08 -18.35 0.30
N LEU A 82 -15.74 -17.11 -0.04
CA LEU A 82 -16.54 -16.21 -0.85
C LEU A 82 -15.88 -16.01 -2.22
N THR A 83 -16.66 -15.71 -3.24
CA THR A 83 -16.14 -15.22 -4.51
C THR A 83 -15.55 -13.82 -4.36
N ALA A 84 -14.83 -13.32 -5.36
CA ALA A 84 -14.32 -11.95 -5.39
C ALA A 84 -15.42 -10.87 -5.24
N ALA A 85 -16.68 -11.22 -5.54
CA ALA A 85 -17.86 -10.37 -5.37
C ALA A 85 -18.49 -10.49 -3.96
N GLY A 86 -17.92 -11.28 -3.06
CA GLY A 86 -18.45 -11.48 -1.70
C GLY A 86 -19.67 -12.38 -1.62
N ILE A 87 -19.86 -13.30 -2.59
CA ILE A 87 -20.95 -14.27 -2.63
C ILE A 87 -20.44 -15.59 -2.06
N LEU A 88 -21.23 -16.27 -1.22
CA LEU A 88 -20.84 -17.55 -0.64
C LEU A 88 -20.58 -18.61 -1.73
N SER A 89 -19.41 -19.23 -1.66
CA SER A 89 -19.10 -20.43 -2.44
C SER A 89 -19.34 -21.69 -1.61
N TRP A 90 -18.83 -21.71 -0.42
CA TRP A 90 -19.06 -22.76 0.58
C TRP A 90 -18.65 -22.30 1.98
N ALA A 91 -19.22 -22.90 3.01
CA ALA A 91 -18.76 -22.83 4.37
C ALA A 91 -18.64 -24.22 4.98
N ARG A 92 -17.75 -24.38 5.97
CA ARG A 92 -17.48 -25.64 6.67
C ARG A 92 -17.37 -25.39 8.16
N ARG A 93 -17.84 -26.36 8.95
CA ARG A 93 -17.66 -26.42 10.39
C ARG A 93 -16.77 -27.61 10.73
N ILE A 94 -15.89 -27.42 11.70
CA ILE A 94 -15.07 -28.47 12.32
C ILE A 94 -15.07 -28.21 13.80
N GLY A 95 -15.38 -29.23 14.60
CA GLY A 95 -15.42 -29.10 16.05
C GLY A 95 -16.30 -30.15 16.70
N ALA A 96 -16.21 -30.22 18.02
CA ALA A 96 -16.92 -31.15 18.88
C ALA A 96 -17.52 -30.43 20.10
N THR A 97 -17.60 -31.10 21.25
CA THR A 97 -18.27 -30.54 22.46
C THR A 97 -17.44 -29.52 23.20
N GLU A 98 -16.12 -29.52 23.00
CA GLU A 98 -15.19 -28.68 23.74
C GLU A 98 -14.80 -27.44 22.92
N PHE A 99 -13.61 -26.87 23.11
CA PHE A 99 -13.13 -25.67 22.47
C PHE A 99 -12.23 -26.00 21.29
N ASP A 100 -12.63 -25.55 20.10
CA ASP A 100 -11.90 -25.76 18.85
C ASP A 100 -11.67 -24.41 18.16
N TYR A 101 -10.41 -24.09 17.89
CA TYR A 101 -10.01 -22.77 17.40
C TYR A 101 -9.14 -22.85 16.14
N ALA A 102 -9.39 -21.95 15.20
CA ALA A 102 -8.48 -21.66 14.09
C ALA A 102 -7.85 -20.28 14.29
N TYR A 103 -6.53 -20.18 14.12
CA TYR A 103 -5.79 -18.92 14.24
C TYR A 103 -5.00 -18.55 12.99
N GLY A 104 -4.36 -19.51 12.32
CA GLY A 104 -3.56 -19.30 11.13
C GLY A 104 -4.19 -19.95 9.90
N MET A 105 -4.15 -19.29 8.76
CA MET A 105 -4.59 -19.82 7.48
C MET A 105 -3.70 -19.29 6.35
N ALA A 106 -3.38 -20.16 5.39
CA ALA A 106 -2.75 -19.78 4.13
C ALA A 106 -3.37 -20.56 2.97
N ILE A 107 -3.26 -20.00 1.77
CA ILE A 107 -3.62 -20.67 0.52
C ILE A 107 -2.32 -21.12 -0.14
N ASP A 108 -2.20 -22.43 -0.41
CA ASP A 108 -1.00 -22.94 -1.08
C ASP A 108 -1.01 -22.63 -2.60
N ALA A 109 0.12 -22.87 -3.25
CA ALA A 109 0.27 -22.57 -4.69
C ALA A 109 -0.72 -23.35 -5.59
N SER A 110 -1.38 -24.40 -5.07
CA SER A 110 -2.42 -25.18 -5.77
C SER A 110 -3.83 -24.70 -5.43
N GLY A 111 -3.97 -23.65 -4.61
CA GLY A 111 -5.26 -23.11 -4.16
C GLY A 111 -5.90 -23.90 -3.02
N ASN A 112 -5.19 -24.84 -2.38
CA ASN A 112 -5.70 -25.52 -1.21
C ASN A 112 -5.62 -24.62 0.02
N VAL A 113 -6.56 -24.81 0.94
CA VAL A 113 -6.64 -24.09 2.22
C VAL A 113 -5.87 -24.87 3.27
N VAL A 114 -4.90 -24.24 3.92
CA VAL A 114 -4.19 -24.82 5.05
C VAL A 114 -4.52 -24.00 6.30
N LEU A 115 -4.89 -24.68 7.38
CA LEU A 115 -5.25 -24.08 8.66
C LEU A 115 -4.44 -24.64 9.80
N THR A 116 -4.24 -23.83 10.83
CA THR A 116 -3.69 -24.28 12.11
C THR A 116 -4.43 -23.61 13.28
N GLY A 117 -4.34 -24.26 14.42
CA GLY A 117 -4.93 -23.81 15.66
C GLY A 117 -4.75 -24.84 16.76
N HIS A 118 -5.71 -24.93 17.66
CA HIS A 118 -5.76 -25.99 18.68
C HIS A 118 -7.18 -26.51 18.84
N PHE A 119 -7.31 -27.70 19.40
CA PHE A 119 -8.57 -28.37 19.65
C PHE A 119 -8.52 -29.15 20.98
N GLU A 120 -9.70 -29.43 21.53
CA GLU A 120 -9.86 -30.19 22.76
C GLU A 120 -10.79 -31.39 22.53
N GLY A 121 -10.54 -32.49 23.24
CA GLY A 121 -11.33 -33.71 23.14
C GLY A 121 -11.09 -34.49 21.83
N THR A 122 -12.15 -35.11 21.32
CA THR A 122 -12.09 -35.85 20.03
C THR A 122 -12.88 -35.09 18.97
N VAL A 123 -12.19 -34.68 17.92
CA VAL A 123 -12.75 -33.86 16.83
C VAL A 123 -12.59 -34.61 15.50
N ASP A 124 -13.67 -34.65 14.73
CA ASP A 124 -13.64 -35.07 13.33
C ASP A 124 -13.25 -33.87 12.46
N PHE A 125 -12.10 -33.99 11.82
CA PHE A 125 -11.56 -32.94 10.94
C PHE A 125 -11.98 -33.07 9.47
N ASP A 126 -12.76 -34.10 9.10
CA ASP A 126 -13.39 -34.14 7.79
C ASP A 126 -14.73 -33.39 7.82
N PRO A 127 -14.84 -32.21 7.22
CA PRO A 127 -16.08 -31.43 7.25
C PRO A 127 -17.19 -31.99 6.34
N ASN A 128 -16.96 -33.13 5.70
CA ASN A 128 -17.92 -33.77 4.79
C ASN A 128 -18.49 -35.05 5.43
N VAL A 129 -18.63 -36.12 4.67
CA VAL A 129 -19.20 -37.40 5.14
C VAL A 129 -18.16 -38.42 5.59
N GLY A 130 -16.87 -38.10 5.44
CA GLY A 130 -15.77 -38.94 5.92
C GLY A 130 -15.59 -38.79 7.44
N ILE A 131 -14.66 -39.58 7.99
CA ILE A 131 -14.27 -39.49 9.40
C ILE A 131 -12.75 -39.43 9.48
N SER A 132 -12.24 -38.37 10.09
CA SER A 132 -10.82 -38.13 10.34
C SER A 132 -10.61 -37.62 11.78
N ASN A 133 -10.86 -38.50 12.73
CA ASN A 133 -10.79 -38.16 14.14
C ASN A 133 -9.35 -37.96 14.64
N LEU A 134 -9.14 -36.85 15.30
CA LEU A 134 -8.00 -36.63 16.19
C LEU A 134 -8.52 -36.53 17.64
N THR A 135 -7.72 -37.00 18.59
CA THR A 135 -8.05 -36.91 20.01
C THR A 135 -6.90 -36.20 20.74
N SER A 136 -7.21 -35.08 21.38
CA SER A 136 -6.24 -34.37 22.22
C SER A 136 -5.93 -35.15 23.49
N SER A 137 -4.81 -34.86 24.13
CA SER A 137 -4.38 -35.55 25.35
C SER A 137 -5.14 -35.04 26.58
N GLY A 138 -6.07 -35.83 27.08
CA GLY A 138 -6.81 -35.51 28.30
C GLY A 138 -7.72 -34.28 28.17
N THR A 139 -7.67 -33.36 29.14
CA THR A 139 -8.45 -32.10 29.19
C THR A 139 -7.63 -30.92 28.66
N THR A 140 -6.59 -31.15 27.91
CA THR A 140 -5.66 -30.15 27.42
C THR A 140 -5.74 -30.00 25.91
N SER A 141 -5.42 -28.81 25.41
CA SER A 141 -5.43 -28.52 23.98
C SER A 141 -4.22 -29.14 23.26
N SER A 142 -4.43 -29.65 22.04
CA SER A 142 -3.38 -30.09 21.10
C SER A 142 -3.44 -29.26 19.83
N MET A 143 -2.28 -29.04 19.20
CA MET A 143 -2.21 -28.33 17.93
C MET A 143 -2.63 -29.22 16.77
N TYR A 144 -3.17 -28.60 15.72
CA TYR A 144 -3.43 -29.29 14.46
C TYR A 144 -2.92 -28.46 13.26
N VAL A 145 -2.63 -29.17 12.17
CA VAL A 145 -2.49 -28.61 10.83
C VAL A 145 -3.44 -29.38 9.92
N LEU A 146 -4.39 -28.66 9.31
CA LEU A 146 -5.41 -29.20 8.44
C LEU A 146 -5.22 -28.68 7.01
N LYS A 147 -5.40 -29.55 6.02
CA LYS A 147 -5.46 -29.17 4.62
C LYS A 147 -6.79 -29.58 4.01
N LEU A 148 -7.47 -28.59 3.42
CA LEU A 148 -8.66 -28.77 2.59
C LEU A 148 -8.34 -28.39 1.14
N SER A 149 -9.02 -29.01 0.19
CA SER A 149 -8.94 -28.58 -1.21
C SER A 149 -9.59 -27.20 -1.40
N THR A 150 -9.38 -26.57 -2.55
CA THR A 150 -10.02 -25.31 -2.92
C THR A 150 -11.56 -25.36 -2.91
N ALA A 151 -12.15 -26.59 -2.99
CA ALA A 151 -13.59 -26.85 -2.87
C ALA A 151 -14.05 -27.09 -1.42
N GLY A 152 -13.17 -26.97 -0.44
CA GLY A 152 -13.47 -27.23 0.97
C GLY A 152 -13.61 -28.72 1.32
N ASN A 153 -13.06 -29.61 0.52
CA ASN A 153 -13.04 -31.05 0.82
C ASN A 153 -11.78 -31.42 1.58
N PHE A 154 -11.91 -32.37 2.50
CA PHE A 154 -10.79 -32.89 3.28
C PHE A 154 -9.67 -33.44 2.39
N VAL A 155 -8.42 -33.12 2.73
CA VAL A 155 -7.22 -33.68 2.11
C VAL A 155 -6.44 -34.47 3.13
N TRP A 156 -6.04 -33.86 4.21
CA TRP A 156 -5.41 -34.49 5.36
C TRP A 156 -5.44 -33.59 6.59
N VAL A 157 -5.26 -34.17 7.78
CA VAL A 157 -5.02 -33.46 9.04
C VAL A 157 -3.82 -34.10 9.76
N ARG A 158 -3.11 -33.29 10.55
CA ARG A 158 -2.00 -33.72 11.42
C ARG A 158 -2.19 -33.12 12.81
N MET A 159 -2.03 -33.94 13.81
CA MET A 159 -1.91 -33.50 15.20
C MET A 159 -0.42 -33.30 15.54
N ILE A 160 -0.09 -32.27 16.25
CA ILE A 160 1.25 -31.93 16.71
C ILE A 160 1.18 -31.73 18.22
N GLY A 161 2.13 -32.33 18.94
CA GLY A 161 2.16 -32.27 20.39
C GLY A 161 1.08 -33.10 21.07
N ALA A 162 1.30 -33.43 22.31
CA ALA A 162 0.33 -34.13 23.15
C ALA A 162 0.44 -33.71 24.63
N GLY A 163 1.25 -32.70 24.94
CA GLY A 163 1.65 -32.33 26.28
C GLY A 163 0.72 -31.38 27.03
N GLY A 164 -0.10 -30.62 26.32
CA GLY A 164 -1.11 -29.75 26.92
C GLY A 164 -0.76 -28.26 27.03
N GLY A 165 -1.66 -27.42 26.55
CA GLY A 165 -1.46 -25.97 26.50
C GLY A 165 -0.68 -25.51 25.29
N ASP A 166 -0.80 -26.26 24.19
CA ASP A 166 -0.08 -26.06 22.95
C ASP A 166 -0.93 -25.31 21.95
N PHE A 167 -0.38 -24.23 21.37
CA PHE A 167 -1.11 -23.32 20.51
C PHE A 167 -0.28 -23.00 19.26
N ALA A 168 -0.83 -23.27 18.08
CA ALA A 168 -0.30 -22.79 16.82
C ALA A 168 -1.08 -21.56 16.38
N TYR A 169 -0.42 -20.40 16.42
CA TYR A 169 -1.07 -19.10 16.16
C TYR A 169 -0.92 -18.62 14.72
N ALA A 170 0.19 -18.97 14.08
CA ALA A 170 0.56 -18.41 12.79
C ALA A 170 0.94 -19.50 11.81
N LEU A 171 0.61 -19.30 10.54
CA LEU A 171 0.89 -20.23 9.45
C LEU A 171 1.17 -19.47 8.16
N THR A 172 2.17 -19.96 7.41
CA THR A 172 2.46 -19.52 6.04
C THR A 172 2.85 -20.71 5.18
N THR A 173 2.96 -20.53 3.87
CA THR A 173 3.48 -21.54 2.93
C THR A 173 4.66 -20.98 2.15
N ASP A 174 5.64 -21.84 1.82
CA ASP A 174 6.71 -21.46 0.89
C ASP A 174 6.32 -21.74 -0.57
N ALA A 175 7.17 -21.32 -1.51
CA ALA A 175 6.95 -21.49 -2.96
C ALA A 175 6.81 -22.96 -3.39
N SER A 176 7.24 -23.92 -2.57
CA SER A 176 7.07 -25.35 -2.77
C SER A 176 5.83 -25.92 -2.10
N SER A 177 4.95 -25.03 -1.59
CA SER A 177 3.76 -25.40 -0.80
C SER A 177 4.09 -26.21 0.47
N ASN A 178 5.31 -26.11 1.00
CA ASN A 178 5.57 -26.58 2.34
C ASN A 178 4.88 -25.66 3.35
N ILE A 179 4.46 -26.23 4.45
CA ILE A 179 3.67 -25.55 5.47
C ILE A 179 4.60 -25.19 6.62
N ILE A 180 4.69 -23.90 6.95
CA ILE A 180 5.45 -23.40 8.08
C ILE A 180 4.45 -22.83 9.09
N PHE A 181 4.49 -23.32 10.31
CA PHE A 181 3.60 -22.88 11.37
C PHE A 181 4.38 -22.65 12.66
N ALA A 182 3.83 -21.79 13.51
CA ALA A 182 4.51 -21.35 14.71
C ALA A 182 3.53 -20.99 15.82
N GLY A 183 4.03 -20.95 17.03
CA GLY A 183 3.23 -20.62 18.21
C GLY A 183 4.00 -20.87 19.50
N ARG A 184 3.37 -21.56 20.46
CA ARG A 184 3.98 -21.92 21.74
C ARG A 184 3.59 -23.34 22.17
N PHE A 185 4.42 -23.94 23.01
CA PHE A 185 4.18 -25.26 23.58
C PHE A 185 4.72 -25.36 25.00
N THR A 186 4.23 -26.35 25.75
CA THR A 186 4.67 -26.65 27.11
C THR A 186 5.07 -28.14 27.21
N GLY A 187 5.94 -28.46 28.17
CA GLY A 187 6.36 -29.86 28.40
C GLY A 187 7.28 -30.42 27.32
N THR A 188 7.07 -31.67 26.95
CA THR A 188 7.80 -32.33 25.88
C THR A 188 6.81 -32.86 24.86
N ASP A 189 6.94 -32.36 23.63
CA ASP A 189 6.04 -32.67 22.52
C ASP A 189 6.77 -33.27 21.34
N ASP A 190 6.12 -34.25 20.73
CA ASP A 190 6.54 -34.79 19.45
C ASP A 190 6.03 -33.92 18.31
N PHE A 191 6.94 -33.33 17.56
CA PHE A 191 6.65 -32.50 16.40
C PHE A 191 6.63 -33.27 15.07
N ASP A 192 6.91 -34.57 15.08
CA ASP A 192 6.72 -35.44 13.92
C ASP A 192 5.32 -36.06 13.96
N PRO A 193 4.36 -35.63 13.12
CA PRO A 193 3.02 -36.20 13.10
C PRO A 193 2.96 -37.59 12.44
N GLY A 194 4.10 -38.15 12.00
CA GLY A 194 4.20 -39.43 11.37
C GLY A 194 4.50 -40.55 12.35
N ALA A 195 5.20 -41.59 11.88
CA ALA A 195 5.66 -42.70 12.74
C ALA A 195 7.04 -42.43 13.38
N GLY A 196 7.71 -41.35 13.00
CA GLY A 196 8.95 -40.88 13.61
C GLY A 196 8.69 -40.22 14.95
N VAL A 197 9.76 -39.87 15.64
CA VAL A 197 9.71 -39.10 16.89
C VAL A 197 10.69 -37.94 16.81
N PHE A 198 10.20 -36.70 16.96
CA PHE A 198 11.05 -35.51 17.04
C PHE A 198 10.62 -34.66 18.24
N ASN A 199 11.11 -34.98 19.40
CA ASN A 199 10.77 -34.33 20.64
C ASN A 199 11.45 -32.97 20.79
N LEU A 200 10.66 -31.95 21.04
CA LEU A 200 11.11 -30.68 21.64
C LEU A 200 10.63 -30.63 23.09
N THR A 201 11.49 -30.12 23.98
CA THR A 201 11.14 -29.95 25.40
C THR A 201 11.19 -28.47 25.73
N SER A 202 10.11 -27.88 26.23
CA SER A 202 10.10 -26.53 26.77
C SER A 202 10.96 -26.43 28.02
N SER A 203 11.14 -25.23 28.60
CA SER A 203 12.05 -24.97 29.73
C SER A 203 11.84 -25.80 30.98
N GLY A 204 10.75 -26.59 31.06
CA GLY A 204 10.47 -27.48 32.18
C GLY A 204 9.98 -26.78 33.46
N ILE A 205 9.83 -25.48 33.50
CA ILE A 205 9.20 -24.78 34.60
C ILE A 205 7.68 -24.79 34.37
N ALA A 206 6.94 -25.35 35.31
CA ALA A 206 5.47 -25.46 35.20
C ALA A 206 4.81 -24.08 35.03
N GLY A 207 3.95 -23.96 34.04
CA GLY A 207 3.23 -22.74 33.71
C GLY A 207 3.91 -21.82 32.70
N TYR A 208 5.17 -22.10 32.29
CA TYR A 208 5.87 -21.35 31.25
C TYR A 208 5.85 -22.10 29.92
N PHE A 209 5.81 -21.37 28.83
CA PHE A 209 5.80 -21.90 27.46
C PHE A 209 6.94 -21.32 26.65
N ASN A 210 7.42 -22.12 25.69
CA ASN A 210 8.42 -21.67 24.72
C ASN A 210 7.85 -21.59 23.31
N ALA A 211 8.35 -20.62 22.56
CA ALA A 211 8.05 -20.45 21.15
C ALA A 211 8.64 -21.60 20.32
N PHE A 212 7.92 -21.99 19.29
CA PHE A 212 8.37 -22.94 18.28
C PHE A 212 8.12 -22.43 16.87
N VAL A 213 8.87 -22.96 15.92
CA VAL A 213 8.62 -22.89 14.47
C VAL A 213 8.80 -24.30 13.91
N ALA A 214 7.84 -24.78 13.13
CA ALA A 214 7.90 -26.10 12.53
C ALA A 214 7.53 -26.07 11.05
N LYS A 215 8.05 -27.03 10.29
CA LYS A 215 7.82 -27.18 8.86
C LYS A 215 7.40 -28.60 8.52
N LEU A 216 6.28 -28.69 7.80
CA LEU A 216 5.82 -29.90 7.12
C LEU A 216 5.95 -29.70 5.61
N ASN A 217 6.11 -30.79 4.86
CA ASN A 217 6.00 -30.70 3.40
C ASN A 217 4.52 -30.58 2.97
N SER A 218 4.28 -30.38 1.68
CA SER A 218 2.92 -30.20 1.12
C SER A 218 1.97 -31.39 1.35
N SER A 219 2.52 -32.58 1.68
CA SER A 219 1.76 -33.81 2.05
C SER A 219 1.57 -33.96 3.55
N GLY A 220 2.00 -33.01 4.36
CA GLY A 220 1.88 -33.04 5.82
C GLY A 220 2.90 -33.93 6.53
N ASN A 221 4.02 -34.30 5.87
CA ASN A 221 5.10 -35.04 6.51
C ASN A 221 6.11 -34.08 7.14
N PHE A 222 6.68 -34.49 8.26
CA PHE A 222 7.67 -33.73 9.00
C PHE A 222 8.91 -33.40 8.15
N VAL A 223 9.38 -32.15 8.27
CA VAL A 223 10.64 -31.69 7.68
C VAL A 223 11.61 -31.26 8.77
N TRP A 224 11.22 -30.38 9.65
CA TRP A 224 11.96 -29.96 10.84
C TRP A 224 11.07 -29.21 11.82
N ALA A 225 11.50 -29.14 13.10
CA ALA A 225 10.96 -28.26 14.11
C ALA A 225 12.09 -27.58 14.90
N ARG A 226 11.84 -26.38 15.40
CA ARG A 226 12.78 -25.55 16.14
C ARG A 226 12.11 -24.92 17.34
N ARG A 227 12.85 -24.82 18.45
CA ARG A 227 12.42 -24.13 19.67
C ARG A 227 13.31 -22.92 19.92
N PHE A 228 12.75 -21.84 20.40
CA PHE A 228 13.51 -20.75 21.01
C PHE A 228 13.61 -21.03 22.51
N ALA A 229 14.85 -21.27 22.98
CA ALA A 229 15.08 -21.86 24.29
C ALA A 229 15.19 -20.78 25.39
N GLY A 230 14.39 -20.90 26.43
CA GLY A 230 14.45 -20.00 27.59
C GLY A 230 13.71 -20.53 28.79
N THR A 231 13.87 -19.89 29.94
CA THR A 231 13.29 -20.32 31.21
C THR A 231 11.91 -19.70 31.51
N GLU A 232 11.51 -18.70 30.71
CA GLU A 232 10.23 -18.02 30.85
C GLU A 232 9.44 -18.04 29.54
N TYR A 233 8.53 -17.07 29.39
CA TYR A 233 7.58 -17.02 28.29
C TYR A 233 8.23 -16.61 26.97
N SER A 234 7.96 -17.34 25.92
CA SER A 234 8.13 -16.89 24.53
C SER A 234 7.06 -17.50 23.65
N GLU A 235 6.49 -16.71 22.74
CA GLU A 235 5.53 -17.20 21.75
C GLU A 235 5.66 -16.43 20.43
N VAL A 236 5.47 -17.14 19.33
CA VAL A 236 5.32 -16.56 18.00
C VAL A 236 3.86 -16.19 17.78
N LEU A 237 3.58 -14.96 17.37
CA LEU A 237 2.22 -14.48 17.08
C LEU A 237 2.00 -14.29 15.56
N SER A 238 3.06 -14.06 14.79
CA SER A 238 2.96 -13.89 13.34
C SER A 238 4.20 -14.43 12.62
N ILE A 239 4.00 -14.90 11.38
CA ILE A 239 5.01 -15.56 10.57
C ILE A 239 4.89 -15.13 9.10
N ALA A 240 6.03 -14.93 8.43
CA ALA A 240 6.12 -14.70 7.00
C ALA A 240 7.27 -15.51 6.39
N ALA A 241 7.25 -15.72 5.08
CA ALA A 241 8.33 -16.37 4.35
C ALA A 241 8.69 -15.53 3.12
N ASP A 242 10.01 -15.38 2.85
CA ASP A 242 10.46 -14.75 1.62
C ASP A 242 10.50 -15.75 0.44
N PRO A 243 10.66 -15.29 -0.81
CA PRO A 243 10.74 -16.16 -1.99
C PRO A 243 11.88 -17.20 -1.94
N SER A 244 12.91 -16.97 -1.13
CA SER A 244 14.02 -17.92 -0.89
C SER A 244 13.69 -18.98 0.15
N GLY A 245 12.50 -18.89 0.77
CA GLY A 245 12.04 -19.77 1.83
C GLY A 245 12.64 -19.49 3.20
N ASN A 246 13.27 -18.32 3.40
CA ASN A 246 13.63 -17.88 4.75
C ASN A 246 12.37 -17.51 5.52
N ILE A 247 12.37 -17.76 6.81
CA ILE A 247 11.23 -17.67 7.69
C ILE A 247 11.45 -16.55 8.69
N TYR A 248 10.49 -15.66 8.78
CA TYR A 248 10.50 -14.49 9.67
C TYR A 248 9.39 -14.65 10.69
N THR A 249 9.70 -14.43 11.96
CA THR A 249 8.71 -14.49 13.03
C THR A 249 8.79 -13.29 13.94
N THR A 250 7.65 -12.89 14.45
CA THR A 250 7.53 -11.92 15.53
C THR A 250 6.57 -12.43 16.60
N GLY A 251 6.65 -11.84 17.75
CA GLY A 251 5.81 -12.16 18.91
C GLY A 251 6.34 -11.47 20.15
N ARG A 252 6.27 -12.14 21.28
CA ARG A 252 6.70 -11.61 22.57
C ARG A 252 7.51 -12.61 23.36
N PHE A 253 8.38 -12.11 24.22
CA PHE A 253 9.18 -12.92 25.14
C PHE A 253 9.46 -12.15 26.44
N SER A 254 9.70 -12.90 27.52
CA SER A 254 10.17 -12.36 28.80
C SER A 254 11.49 -13.02 29.19
N SER A 255 12.25 -12.35 30.08
CA SER A 255 13.56 -12.82 30.55
C SER A 255 14.58 -13.01 29.43
N THR A 256 15.43 -14.04 29.50
CA THR A 256 16.44 -14.35 28.49
C THR A 256 16.05 -15.57 27.69
N ILE A 257 15.95 -15.38 26.36
CA ILE A 257 15.63 -16.43 25.40
C ILE A 257 16.78 -16.55 24.40
N ASP A 258 17.21 -17.78 24.15
CA ASP A 258 18.13 -18.10 23.07
C ASP A 258 17.33 -18.35 21.78
N PHE A 259 17.55 -17.50 20.81
CA PHE A 259 16.89 -17.55 19.49
C PHE A 259 17.68 -18.35 18.45
N ASP A 260 18.86 -18.89 18.79
CA ASP A 260 19.54 -19.85 17.94
C ASP A 260 19.08 -21.27 18.29
N PRO A 261 18.25 -21.92 17.44
CA PRO A 261 17.79 -23.29 17.71
C PRO A 261 18.87 -24.35 17.47
N GLY A 262 20.06 -23.96 17.04
CA GLY A 262 21.20 -24.85 16.80
C GLY A 262 22.08 -25.04 18.04
N THR A 263 23.40 -25.18 17.80
CA THR A 263 24.41 -25.27 18.88
C THR A 263 25.04 -23.92 19.23
N GLY A 264 24.70 -22.87 18.49
CA GLY A 264 25.10 -21.49 18.77
C GLY A 264 24.28 -20.90 19.91
N VAL A 265 24.55 -19.64 20.24
CA VAL A 265 23.82 -18.89 21.26
C VAL A 265 23.52 -17.49 20.72
N ALA A 266 22.24 -17.13 20.66
CA ALA A 266 21.76 -15.82 20.25
C ALA A 266 20.78 -15.25 21.30
N ASN A 267 21.29 -14.99 22.48
CA ASN A 267 20.49 -14.53 23.62
C ASN A 267 19.95 -13.12 23.43
N LEU A 268 18.63 -12.98 23.56
CA LEU A 268 17.97 -11.70 23.79
C LEU A 268 17.41 -11.69 25.22
N THR A 269 17.58 -10.57 25.92
CA THR A 269 17.04 -10.38 27.28
C THR A 269 16.03 -9.25 27.27
N SER A 270 14.82 -9.50 27.77
CA SER A 270 13.78 -8.47 27.89
C SER A 270 14.17 -7.40 28.93
N GLY A 271 13.57 -6.22 28.81
CA GLY A 271 13.75 -5.12 29.77
C GLY A 271 12.90 -5.34 31.03
N GLY A 272 13.43 -6.01 32.03
CA GLY A 272 12.69 -6.29 33.27
C GLY A 272 11.81 -7.53 33.20
N THR A 273 10.64 -7.52 33.88
CA THR A 273 9.68 -8.63 33.95
C THR A 273 8.60 -8.57 32.88
N SER A 274 8.61 -7.54 32.04
CA SER A 274 7.62 -7.29 30.99
C SER A 274 8.00 -7.99 29.70
N PHE A 275 7.00 -8.23 28.84
CA PHE A 275 7.22 -8.77 27.51
C PHE A 275 7.88 -7.74 26.58
N ASN A 276 8.81 -8.21 25.75
CA ASN A 276 9.33 -7.45 24.63
C ASN A 276 9.07 -8.14 23.29
N THR A 277 8.90 -7.34 22.25
CA THR A 277 8.84 -7.81 20.86
C THR A 277 10.17 -8.38 20.43
N PHE A 278 10.12 -9.51 19.74
CA PHE A 278 11.27 -10.02 18.99
C PHE A 278 10.98 -10.08 17.50
N VAL A 279 12.03 -10.09 16.71
CA VAL A 279 12.05 -10.46 15.30
C VAL A 279 13.10 -11.52 15.11
N SER A 280 12.75 -12.69 14.59
CA SER A 280 13.72 -13.71 14.25
C SER A 280 13.67 -14.07 12.77
N LYS A 281 14.81 -14.47 12.21
CA LYS A 281 14.94 -15.00 10.87
C LYS A 281 15.66 -16.35 10.94
N LEU A 282 15.02 -17.36 10.39
CA LEU A 282 15.62 -18.66 10.12
C LEU A 282 15.74 -18.83 8.59
N ASN A 283 16.73 -19.58 8.13
CA ASN A 283 16.78 -19.98 6.72
C ASN A 283 15.76 -21.08 6.40
N ALA A 284 15.63 -21.46 5.13
CA ALA A 284 14.68 -22.48 4.66
C ALA A 284 14.85 -23.86 5.35
N SER A 285 16.03 -24.14 5.90
CA SER A 285 16.34 -25.36 6.67
C SER A 285 16.13 -25.22 8.17
N GLY A 286 15.61 -24.09 8.63
CA GLY A 286 15.36 -23.80 10.04
C GLY A 286 16.62 -23.47 10.85
N ASN A 287 17.72 -23.05 10.20
CA ASN A 287 18.93 -22.61 10.90
C ASN A 287 18.87 -21.11 11.16
N PHE A 288 19.46 -20.70 12.28
CA PHE A 288 19.53 -19.30 12.70
C PHE A 288 20.19 -18.39 11.67
N VAL A 289 19.62 -17.22 11.45
CA VAL A 289 20.20 -16.15 10.64
C VAL A 289 20.35 -14.87 11.45
N LEU A 290 19.29 -14.42 12.12
CA LEU A 290 19.32 -13.27 13.01
C LEU A 290 18.19 -13.33 14.05
N ALA A 291 18.40 -12.62 15.16
CA ALA A 291 17.36 -12.26 16.10
C ALA A 291 17.55 -10.82 16.57
N LYS A 292 16.45 -10.10 16.72
CA LYS A 292 16.38 -8.71 17.15
C LYS A 292 15.27 -8.55 18.17
N LYS A 293 15.39 -7.54 19.06
CA LYS A 293 14.32 -7.15 19.97
C LYS A 293 14.08 -5.65 19.88
N PHE A 294 12.86 -5.23 20.13
CA PHE A 294 12.57 -3.82 20.40
C PHE A 294 12.62 -3.59 21.91
N ASN A 295 13.43 -2.61 22.31
CA ASN A 295 13.59 -2.29 23.72
C ASN A 295 12.40 -1.46 24.21
N GLY A 296 11.82 -1.82 25.34
CA GLY A 296 10.78 -1.07 26.02
C GLY A 296 10.95 -1.15 27.54
N VAL A 297 10.45 -0.15 28.24
CA VAL A 297 10.44 -0.13 29.70
C VAL A 297 9.36 -1.08 30.22
N ASP A 298 8.20 -1.05 29.54
CA ASP A 298 7.04 -1.89 29.81
C ASP A 298 6.77 -2.84 28.64
N ALA A 299 5.64 -3.56 28.68
CA ALA A 299 5.30 -4.52 27.68
C ALA A 299 5.16 -3.90 26.29
N ASN A 300 5.73 -4.58 25.32
CA ASN A 300 5.50 -4.36 23.90
C ASN A 300 5.42 -5.72 23.19
N GLU A 301 4.58 -5.82 22.19
CA GLU A 301 4.31 -7.06 21.49
C GLU A 301 4.30 -6.85 19.97
N GLY A 302 4.87 -7.79 19.21
CA GLY A 302 4.79 -7.84 17.75
C GLY A 302 3.65 -8.76 17.32
N TRP A 303 2.63 -8.19 16.68
CA TRP A 303 1.44 -8.94 16.27
C TRP A 303 1.36 -9.20 14.77
N GLY A 304 2.07 -8.44 13.98
CA GLY A 304 2.14 -8.61 12.54
C GLY A 304 3.58 -8.55 12.04
N ILE A 305 3.93 -9.44 11.13
CA ILE A 305 5.18 -9.42 10.37
C ILE A 305 4.90 -9.81 8.93
N ASP A 306 5.50 -9.08 7.99
CA ASP A 306 5.55 -9.46 6.59
C ASP A 306 6.87 -9.02 5.96
N VAL A 307 7.20 -9.56 4.79
CA VAL A 307 8.45 -9.27 4.08
C VAL A 307 8.20 -9.08 2.60
N ASP A 308 8.92 -8.13 2.00
CA ASP A 308 8.92 -7.94 0.55
C ASP A 308 9.88 -8.92 -0.17
N ASP A 309 9.85 -8.92 -1.50
CA ASP A 309 10.71 -9.76 -2.35
C ASP A 309 12.21 -9.50 -2.15
N ALA A 310 12.57 -8.34 -1.62
CA ALA A 310 13.95 -7.99 -1.23
C ALA A 310 14.30 -8.47 0.18
N SER A 311 13.40 -9.22 0.84
CA SER A 311 13.53 -9.69 2.22
C SER A 311 13.58 -8.55 3.26
N THR A 312 13.04 -7.38 2.93
CA THR A 312 12.87 -6.28 3.87
C THR A 312 11.78 -6.63 4.86
N ILE A 313 11.99 -6.36 6.14
CA ILE A 313 11.12 -6.82 7.22
C ILE A 313 10.22 -5.67 7.66
N TYR A 314 8.92 -5.93 7.75
CA TYR A 314 7.92 -4.99 8.27
C TYR A 314 7.25 -5.60 9.50
N VAL A 315 7.27 -4.87 10.63
CA VAL A 315 6.77 -5.34 11.92
C VAL A 315 5.78 -4.35 12.49
N ALA A 316 4.65 -4.85 12.93
CA ALA A 316 3.58 -4.08 13.55
C ALA A 316 3.21 -4.65 14.93
N GLY A 317 2.74 -3.79 15.81
CA GLY A 317 2.31 -4.20 17.14
C GLY A 317 1.86 -3.03 17.99
N TRP A 318 2.03 -3.19 19.29
CA TRP A 318 1.67 -2.16 20.28
C TRP A 318 2.68 -2.13 21.44
N TYR A 319 2.68 -1.03 22.19
CA TYR A 319 3.54 -0.86 23.36
C TYR A 319 2.87 0.02 24.41
N TYR A 320 3.29 -0.17 25.66
CA TYR A 320 3.03 0.75 26.77
C TYR A 320 4.20 1.73 26.92
N THR A 321 4.00 2.83 27.57
CA THR A 321 4.95 3.84 28.07
C THR A 321 5.96 4.32 27.01
N ALA A 322 6.93 3.48 26.61
CA ALA A 322 7.95 3.82 25.64
C ALA A 322 8.55 2.58 24.97
N ILE A 323 8.93 2.73 23.70
CA ILE A 323 9.61 1.72 22.89
C ILE A 323 10.75 2.35 22.09
N ASP A 324 11.86 1.64 21.95
CA ASP A 324 12.91 1.93 20.98
C ASP A 324 12.73 1.01 19.76
N LEU A 325 12.41 1.60 18.62
CA LEU A 325 12.19 0.87 17.36
C LEU A 325 13.49 0.55 16.60
N ASP A 326 14.66 1.09 17.04
CA ASP A 326 15.94 0.64 16.49
C ASP A 326 16.46 -0.55 17.33
N PRO A 327 16.45 -1.77 16.77
CA PRO A 327 16.89 -2.96 17.49
C PRO A 327 18.43 -3.08 17.61
N ASN A 328 19.19 -2.08 17.15
CA ASN A 328 20.65 -2.07 17.17
C ASN A 328 21.17 -1.05 18.21
N ALA A 329 22.35 -0.48 17.97
CA ALA A 329 22.95 0.49 18.88
C ALA A 329 22.44 1.93 18.67
N GLY A 330 21.64 2.18 17.65
CA GLY A 330 20.96 3.46 17.43
C GLY A 330 19.80 3.63 18.40
N THR A 331 19.09 4.75 18.28
CA THR A 331 17.88 5.02 19.05
C THR A 331 16.78 5.61 18.17
N ALA A 332 15.60 5.01 18.20
CA ALA A 332 14.39 5.47 17.55
C ALA A 332 13.22 5.48 18.56
N ASN A 333 13.44 6.18 19.68
CA ASN A 333 12.53 6.18 20.81
C ASN A 333 11.17 6.77 20.46
N ARG A 334 10.11 6.10 20.93
CA ARG A 334 8.72 6.56 20.90
C ARG A 334 8.15 6.49 22.31
N ALA A 335 7.48 7.56 22.73
CA ALA A 335 6.73 7.60 23.99
C ALA A 335 5.24 7.44 23.69
N ALA A 336 4.55 6.64 24.47
CA ALA A 336 3.11 6.48 24.33
C ALA A 336 2.39 7.77 24.77
N VAL A 337 1.31 8.09 24.05
CA VAL A 337 0.44 9.22 24.36
C VAL A 337 -0.65 8.79 25.35
N GLY A 338 -1.09 7.54 25.27
CA GLY A 338 -2.18 7.01 26.06
C GLY A 338 -1.84 5.77 26.85
N SER A 339 -2.81 4.87 26.90
CA SER A 339 -2.65 3.60 27.61
C SER A 339 -1.78 2.63 26.81
N ARG A 340 -1.99 2.57 25.50
CA ARG A 340 -1.38 1.61 24.60
C ARG A 340 -1.35 2.21 23.21
N ASP A 341 -0.17 2.39 22.62
CA ASP A 341 0.00 2.95 21.29
C ASP A 341 0.42 1.88 20.29
N ALA A 342 -0.08 2.00 19.06
CA ALA A 342 0.37 1.17 17.94
C ALA A 342 1.75 1.60 17.45
N TYR A 343 2.56 0.65 17.00
CA TYR A 343 3.79 0.94 16.29
C TYR A 343 3.86 0.18 14.96
N PHE A 344 4.65 0.72 14.06
CA PHE A 344 4.98 0.13 12.78
C PHE A 344 6.42 0.44 12.43
N CYS A 345 7.21 -0.59 12.07
CA CYS A 345 8.65 -0.48 11.86
C CYS A 345 9.09 -1.25 10.62
N LYS A 346 10.02 -0.66 9.86
CA LYS A 346 10.72 -1.29 8.73
C LYS A 346 12.17 -1.52 9.10
N LEU A 347 12.61 -2.76 8.91
CA LEU A 347 14.01 -3.17 9.05
C LEU A 347 14.51 -3.67 7.69
N THR A 348 15.81 -3.53 7.46
CA THR A 348 16.47 -4.14 6.29
C THR A 348 16.46 -5.67 6.40
N SER A 349 16.80 -6.39 5.33
CA SER A 349 16.91 -7.86 5.29
C SER A 349 17.90 -8.47 6.29
N ILE A 350 18.80 -7.65 6.85
CA ILE A 350 19.75 -8.02 7.90
C ILE A 350 19.39 -7.46 9.28
N GLY A 351 18.16 -6.94 9.44
CA GLY A 351 17.64 -6.47 10.72
C GLY A 351 18.12 -5.11 11.17
N ASN A 352 18.64 -4.25 10.27
CA ASN A 352 18.95 -2.87 10.61
C ASN A 352 17.72 -1.98 10.48
N PHE A 353 17.58 -1.02 11.40
CA PHE A 353 16.51 -0.03 11.37
C PHE A 353 16.54 0.80 10.08
N SER A 354 15.39 0.99 9.46
CA SER A 354 15.21 1.86 8.32
C SER A 354 14.35 3.07 8.67
N TRP A 355 13.14 2.83 9.14
CA TRP A 355 12.23 3.83 9.69
C TRP A 355 11.19 3.16 10.60
N GLY A 356 10.54 3.94 11.46
CA GLY A 356 9.49 3.44 12.32
C GLY A 356 8.62 4.57 12.88
N TYR A 357 7.34 4.27 13.05
CA TYR A 357 6.30 5.20 13.48
C TYR A 357 5.55 4.67 14.68
N SER A 358 4.98 5.60 15.44
CA SER A 358 4.05 5.35 16.53
C SER A 358 2.77 6.12 16.26
N PHE A 359 1.64 5.48 16.50
CA PHE A 359 0.32 6.05 16.35
C PHE A 359 -0.43 5.89 17.66
N GLY A 360 -0.75 6.99 18.31
CA GLY A 360 -1.35 6.99 19.64
C GLY A 360 -2.30 8.15 19.89
N SER A 361 -3.26 7.88 20.77
CA SER A 361 -4.17 8.85 21.37
C SER A 361 -4.19 8.66 22.90
N ALA A 362 -5.09 9.36 23.61
CA ALA A 362 -5.28 9.05 25.04
C ALA A 362 -5.95 7.68 25.30
N GLY A 363 -6.30 6.94 24.25
CA GLY A 363 -7.02 5.68 24.30
C GLY A 363 -6.14 4.43 24.17
N ILE A 364 -6.62 3.48 23.38
CA ILE A 364 -5.95 2.21 23.07
C ILE A 364 -5.84 2.08 21.57
N GLU A 365 -4.63 1.92 21.10
CA GLU A 365 -4.29 1.70 19.71
C GLU A 365 -3.40 0.46 19.58
N GLU A 366 -3.76 -0.41 18.66
CA GLU A 366 -3.03 -1.65 18.38
C GLU A 366 -2.97 -1.89 16.88
N ALA A 367 -1.79 -2.09 16.34
CA ALA A 367 -1.60 -2.60 15.00
C ALA A 367 -1.54 -4.13 15.06
N THR A 368 -2.51 -4.78 14.41
CA THR A 368 -2.74 -6.22 14.56
C THR A 368 -2.18 -7.06 13.41
N SER A 369 -2.07 -6.47 12.23
CA SER A 369 -1.59 -7.20 11.05
C SER A 369 -1.02 -6.23 10.02
N VAL A 370 -0.02 -6.68 9.29
CA VAL A 370 0.62 -5.98 8.18
C VAL A 370 0.73 -6.93 7.00
N VAL A 371 0.58 -6.39 5.79
CA VAL A 371 0.85 -7.09 4.52
C VAL A 371 1.54 -6.13 3.56
N VAL A 372 2.42 -6.65 2.71
CA VAL A 372 3.23 -5.85 1.78
C VAL A 372 2.87 -6.25 0.35
N ASP A 373 2.66 -5.28 -0.54
CA ASP A 373 2.43 -5.55 -1.96
C ASP A 373 3.76 -5.88 -2.69
N ILE A 374 3.65 -6.35 -3.94
CA ILE A 374 4.80 -6.72 -4.77
C ILE A 374 5.80 -5.56 -5.00
N ASN A 375 5.36 -4.30 -4.83
CA ASN A 375 6.19 -3.10 -4.97
C ASN A 375 6.83 -2.68 -3.62
N GLY A 376 6.65 -3.45 -2.56
CA GLY A 376 7.17 -3.15 -1.23
C GLY A 376 6.38 -2.09 -0.46
N ASN A 377 5.13 -1.80 -0.86
CA ASN A 377 4.28 -0.87 -0.12
C ASN A 377 3.51 -1.61 0.98
N PRO A 378 3.65 -1.23 2.25
CA PRO A 378 2.97 -1.89 3.33
C PRO A 378 1.55 -1.34 3.56
N TYR A 379 0.65 -2.25 3.93
CA TYR A 379 -0.70 -2.00 4.40
C TYR A 379 -0.81 -2.49 5.85
N LEU A 380 -1.32 -1.65 6.70
CA LEU A 380 -1.43 -1.88 8.13
C LEU A 380 -2.89 -1.82 8.56
N THR A 381 -3.32 -2.72 9.42
CA THR A 381 -4.63 -2.68 10.07
C THR A 381 -4.52 -2.88 11.56
N GLY A 382 -5.53 -2.42 12.26
CA GLY A 382 -5.61 -2.54 13.70
C GLY A 382 -6.87 -1.89 14.25
N ARG A 383 -6.86 -1.60 15.54
CA ARG A 383 -7.92 -0.81 16.18
C ARG A 383 -7.39 0.48 16.77
N PHE A 384 -8.27 1.45 16.86
CA PHE A 384 -7.99 2.72 17.51
C PHE A 384 -9.23 3.28 18.22
N SER A 385 -8.99 4.18 19.13
CA SER A 385 -10.01 4.98 19.81
C SER A 385 -9.67 6.46 19.71
N GLN A 386 -10.67 7.33 19.85
CA GLN A 386 -10.53 8.80 19.75
C GLN A 386 -10.06 9.30 18.37
N THR A 387 -9.21 10.33 18.33
CA THR A 387 -8.73 10.93 17.09
C THR A 387 -7.22 10.69 16.95
N ILE A 388 -6.81 10.15 15.82
CA ILE A 388 -5.40 9.83 15.54
C ILE A 388 -5.01 10.34 14.17
N ASP A 389 -3.87 10.96 14.09
CA ASP A 389 -3.18 11.25 12.84
C ASP A 389 -2.29 10.05 12.45
N PHE A 390 -2.64 9.40 11.34
CA PHE A 390 -1.85 8.29 10.81
C PHE A 390 -0.79 8.74 9.79
N ASN A 391 -0.69 10.05 9.52
CA ASN A 391 0.35 10.57 8.64
C ASN A 391 1.58 10.99 9.45
N PRO A 392 2.72 10.29 9.33
CA PRO A 392 3.93 10.67 10.04
C PRO A 392 4.61 11.92 9.47
N GLY A 393 4.11 12.47 8.35
CA GLY A 393 4.61 13.69 7.71
C GLY A 393 4.02 14.97 8.33
N ALA A 394 4.21 16.10 7.65
CA ALA A 394 3.71 17.40 8.13
C ALA A 394 2.20 17.61 7.87
N ALA A 395 1.60 16.83 6.97
CA ALA A 395 0.17 16.90 6.69
C ALA A 395 -0.62 16.10 7.74
N VAL A 396 -1.78 16.59 8.13
CA VAL A 396 -2.64 15.96 9.13
C VAL A 396 -3.73 15.15 8.44
N ASN A 397 -3.80 13.85 8.71
CA ASN A 397 -4.78 12.91 8.18
C ASN A 397 -5.46 12.16 9.34
N ASN A 398 -6.33 12.88 10.03
CA ASN A 398 -7.01 12.37 11.21
C ASN A 398 -8.08 11.33 10.85
N LEU A 399 -8.00 10.16 11.48
CA LEU A 399 -9.12 9.24 11.63
C LEU A 399 -9.77 9.46 13.00
N VAL A 400 -11.10 9.38 13.05
CA VAL A 400 -11.87 9.71 14.26
C VAL A 400 -12.71 8.53 14.68
N SER A 401 -12.56 8.10 15.93
CA SER A 401 -13.47 7.20 16.63
C SER A 401 -14.24 7.98 17.71
N THR A 402 -15.52 7.70 17.85
CA THR A 402 -16.32 8.35 18.88
C THR A 402 -15.89 7.88 20.27
N LEU A 403 -16.14 8.73 21.29
CA LEU A 403 -15.80 8.41 22.68
C LEU A 403 -16.44 7.08 23.12
N ASN A 404 -15.65 6.24 23.80
CA ASN A 404 -16.01 4.88 24.26
C ASN A 404 -16.28 3.85 23.14
N SER A 405 -15.90 4.15 21.90
CA SER A 405 -15.93 3.21 20.78
C SER A 405 -14.51 2.82 20.38
N SER A 406 -14.39 1.65 19.76
CA SER A 406 -13.16 1.19 19.11
C SER A 406 -13.47 0.92 17.66
N ASN A 407 -12.71 1.53 16.75
CA ASN A 407 -12.88 1.39 15.32
C ASN A 407 -11.64 0.75 14.69
N VAL A 408 -11.84 0.12 13.54
CA VAL A 408 -10.76 -0.44 12.73
C VAL A 408 -10.16 0.66 11.88
N PHE A 409 -8.83 0.72 11.82
CA PHE A 409 -8.11 1.50 10.82
C PHE A 409 -7.48 0.61 9.75
N ILE A 410 -7.38 1.12 8.55
CA ILE A 410 -6.59 0.55 7.46
C ILE A 410 -5.76 1.69 6.88
N VAL A 411 -4.44 1.56 6.85
CA VAL A 411 -3.54 2.59 6.32
C VAL A 411 -2.51 1.97 5.38
N ARG A 412 -2.15 2.72 4.35
CA ARG A 412 -1.13 2.35 3.38
C ARG A 412 -0.01 3.37 3.40
N PHE A 413 1.22 2.87 3.39
CA PHE A 413 2.42 3.66 3.18
C PHE A 413 3.09 3.22 1.87
N ASN A 414 3.93 4.06 1.30
CA ASN A 414 4.82 3.63 0.23
C ASN A 414 6.08 2.96 0.81
N ILE A 415 6.90 2.40 -0.06
CA ILE A 415 8.15 1.70 0.32
C ILE A 415 9.10 2.57 1.15
N SER A 416 9.08 3.90 1.00
CA SER A 416 9.90 4.84 1.78
C SER A 416 9.28 5.24 3.12
N GLY A 417 8.07 4.76 3.44
CA GLY A 417 7.36 5.06 4.68
C GLY A 417 6.49 6.31 4.63
N ALA A 418 6.35 6.96 3.47
CA ALA A 418 5.41 8.07 3.35
C ALA A 418 3.96 7.56 3.32
N TYR A 419 3.09 8.27 4.04
CA TYR A 419 1.65 7.99 4.05
C TYR A 419 1.06 8.16 2.64
N VAL A 420 0.25 7.19 2.22
CA VAL A 420 -0.44 7.23 0.92
C VAL A 420 -1.93 7.47 1.12
N TRP A 421 -2.58 6.67 1.97
CA TRP A 421 -3.98 6.84 2.35
C TRP A 421 -4.30 6.11 3.66
N GLY A 422 -5.43 6.45 4.26
CA GLY A 422 -6.00 5.73 5.39
C GLY A 422 -7.51 5.88 5.44
N GLY A 423 -8.14 4.85 5.96
CA GLY A 423 -9.58 4.82 6.18
C GLY A 423 -9.91 4.07 7.47
N ALA A 424 -11.10 4.30 7.99
CA ALA A 424 -11.56 3.66 9.21
C ALA A 424 -13.03 3.24 9.10
N THR A 425 -13.39 2.21 9.87
CA THR A 425 -14.80 1.99 10.21
C THR A 425 -15.29 3.11 11.14
N SER A 426 -16.59 3.37 11.17
CA SER A 426 -17.13 4.39 12.05
C SER A 426 -18.34 3.90 12.83
N THR A 427 -18.62 4.57 13.95
CA THR A 427 -19.78 4.31 14.79
C THR A 427 -21.01 4.98 14.20
N VAL A 428 -22.07 4.24 13.90
CA VAL A 428 -23.35 4.78 13.44
C VAL A 428 -24.20 5.25 14.62
N SER A 429 -24.29 4.45 15.68
CA SER A 429 -25.07 4.79 16.86
C SER A 429 -24.63 4.00 18.09
N GLY A 430 -24.72 4.63 19.25
CA GLY A 430 -24.36 4.00 20.54
C GLY A 430 -22.86 3.76 20.70
N THR A 431 -22.50 2.84 21.59
CA THR A 431 -21.15 2.37 21.75
C THR A 431 -20.92 1.18 20.83
N THR A 432 -19.86 1.24 20.03
CA THR A 432 -19.49 0.16 19.11
C THR A 432 -18.11 -0.37 19.45
N TYR A 433 -17.91 -1.62 19.10
CA TYR A 433 -16.61 -2.26 19.18
C TYR A 433 -16.32 -2.93 17.85
N SER A 434 -15.30 -2.48 17.15
CA SER A 434 -14.76 -3.18 15.99
C SER A 434 -13.25 -3.37 16.14
N TYR A 435 -12.80 -4.54 15.72
CA TYR A 435 -11.43 -5.00 15.89
C TYR A 435 -11.03 -5.82 14.67
N SER A 436 -9.91 -5.47 14.04
CA SER A 436 -9.33 -6.27 12.97
C SER A 436 -8.34 -7.29 13.53
N THR A 437 -8.23 -8.42 12.88
CA THR A 437 -7.29 -9.49 13.25
C THR A 437 -6.32 -9.84 12.13
N SER A 438 -6.72 -9.63 10.88
CA SER A 438 -5.93 -10.01 9.72
C SER A 438 -6.25 -9.11 8.52
N ILE A 439 -5.23 -8.86 7.71
CA ILE A 439 -5.30 -8.16 6.43
C ILE A 439 -4.67 -9.03 5.35
N ALA A 440 -5.23 -9.01 4.14
CA ALA A 440 -4.68 -9.67 2.96
C ALA A 440 -4.88 -8.80 1.71
N LEU A 441 -4.07 -9.05 0.68
CA LEU A 441 -4.19 -8.44 -0.64
C LEU A 441 -4.52 -9.51 -1.68
N ASP A 442 -5.30 -9.16 -2.72
CA ASP A 442 -5.37 -9.98 -3.94
C ASP A 442 -4.30 -9.55 -4.95
N ALA A 443 -4.23 -10.24 -6.09
CA ALA A 443 -3.25 -9.98 -7.15
C ALA A 443 -3.34 -8.57 -7.76
N THR A 444 -4.43 -7.84 -7.52
CA THR A 444 -4.66 -6.46 -7.95
C THR A 444 -4.52 -5.46 -6.80
N ASN A 445 -3.97 -5.93 -5.67
CA ASN A 445 -3.79 -5.16 -4.44
C ASN A 445 -5.10 -4.62 -3.84
N ASN A 446 -6.27 -5.23 -4.12
CA ASN A 446 -7.43 -4.95 -3.31
C ASN A 446 -7.20 -5.45 -1.88
N VAL A 447 -7.67 -4.68 -0.92
CA VAL A 447 -7.45 -4.92 0.50
C VAL A 447 -8.63 -5.70 1.07
N TYR A 448 -8.34 -6.75 1.80
CA TYR A 448 -9.32 -7.53 2.55
C TYR A 448 -8.95 -7.52 4.03
N VAL A 449 -9.91 -7.17 4.87
CA VAL A 449 -9.74 -7.14 6.32
C VAL A 449 -10.82 -7.97 6.99
N THR A 450 -10.44 -8.77 7.97
CA THR A 450 -11.38 -9.50 8.82
C THR A 450 -11.14 -9.22 10.29
N GLY A 451 -12.15 -9.54 11.08
CA GLY A 451 -12.11 -9.40 12.53
C GLY A 451 -13.48 -9.59 13.13
N ARG A 452 -13.81 -8.83 14.17
CA ARG A 452 -15.12 -8.86 14.83
C ARG A 452 -15.66 -7.45 15.08
N TYR A 453 -16.97 -7.36 15.21
CA TYR A 453 -17.65 -6.13 15.60
C TYR A 453 -18.87 -6.41 16.46
N SER A 454 -19.30 -5.42 17.22
CA SER A 454 -20.59 -5.37 17.91
C SER A 454 -21.11 -3.93 17.90
N GLY A 455 -22.43 -3.75 18.06
CA GLY A 455 -23.10 -2.46 17.87
C GLY A 455 -23.40 -2.18 16.39
N SER A 456 -23.65 -0.93 16.04
CA SER A 456 -23.94 -0.49 14.67
C SER A 456 -22.72 0.21 14.08
N VAL A 457 -22.01 -0.47 13.19
CA VAL A 457 -20.73 -0.06 12.62
C VAL A 457 -20.89 0.19 11.12
N ASP A 458 -20.42 1.35 10.66
CA ASP A 458 -20.27 1.64 9.25
C ASP A 458 -18.90 1.15 8.77
N PHE A 459 -18.91 0.30 7.76
CA PHE A 459 -17.71 -0.30 7.17
C PHE A 459 -17.21 0.45 5.93
N ASN A 460 -17.90 1.52 5.51
CA ASN A 460 -17.45 2.34 4.41
C ASN A 460 -16.58 3.49 4.93
N PRO A 461 -15.27 3.53 4.64
CA PRO A 461 -14.43 4.63 5.07
C PRO A 461 -14.69 5.95 4.31
N GLY A 462 -15.54 5.93 3.28
CA GLY A 462 -15.97 7.10 2.52
C GLY A 462 -17.21 7.78 3.09
N ALA A 463 -17.81 8.69 2.32
CA ALA A 463 -18.97 9.47 2.77
C ALA A 463 -20.30 8.68 2.76
N ALA A 464 -20.38 7.56 2.05
CA ALA A 464 -21.58 6.73 2.02
C ALA A 464 -21.63 5.79 3.23
N VAL A 465 -22.81 5.55 3.78
CA VAL A 465 -23.00 4.67 4.94
C VAL A 465 -23.34 3.25 4.48
N ASN A 466 -22.53 2.27 4.88
CA ASN A 466 -22.74 0.84 4.67
C ASN A 466 -22.63 0.11 6.03
N SER A 467 -23.67 0.23 6.83
CA SER A 467 -23.67 -0.25 8.21
C SER A 467 -24.06 -1.72 8.32
N MET A 468 -23.40 -2.40 9.26
CA MET A 468 -23.84 -3.68 9.81
C MET A 468 -24.10 -3.52 11.30
N THR A 469 -25.11 -4.22 11.83
CA THR A 469 -25.51 -4.13 13.25
C THR A 469 -25.56 -5.51 13.86
N SER A 470 -24.94 -5.67 15.03
CA SER A 470 -25.00 -6.89 15.83
C SER A 470 -25.04 -6.59 17.32
N SER A 471 -25.86 -7.33 18.08
CA SER A 471 -25.89 -7.25 19.54
C SER A 471 -24.85 -8.13 20.25
N VAL A 472 -24.17 -8.99 19.49
CA VAL A 472 -23.13 -9.91 19.95
C VAL A 472 -21.85 -9.67 19.12
N ASN A 473 -20.75 -10.33 19.45
CA ASN A 473 -19.58 -10.30 18.58
C ASN A 473 -19.90 -11.00 17.25
N ASN A 474 -19.70 -10.32 16.15
CA ASN A 474 -19.93 -10.88 14.83
C ASN A 474 -18.70 -10.70 13.95
N ALA A 475 -18.35 -11.72 13.17
CA ALA A 475 -17.24 -11.61 12.23
C ALA A 475 -17.64 -10.78 11.01
N TYR A 476 -16.68 -10.07 10.46
CA TYR A 476 -16.84 -9.33 9.22
C TYR A 476 -15.70 -9.61 8.25
N ILE A 477 -15.98 -9.37 6.98
CA ILE A 477 -14.99 -9.23 5.93
C ILE A 477 -15.27 -7.91 5.22
N LEU A 478 -14.25 -7.06 5.11
CA LEU A 478 -14.29 -5.79 4.40
C LEU A 478 -13.39 -5.89 3.18
N LYS A 479 -13.91 -5.54 2.01
CA LYS A 479 -13.14 -5.38 0.78
C LYS A 479 -13.09 -3.91 0.41
N LEU A 480 -11.88 -3.41 0.23
CA LEU A 480 -11.61 -2.10 -0.37
C LEU A 480 -10.85 -2.34 -1.67
N ASN A 481 -11.16 -1.58 -2.74
CA ASN A 481 -10.29 -1.61 -3.90
C ASN A 481 -8.97 -0.92 -3.52
N ASN A 482 -7.88 -1.38 -4.13
CA ASN A 482 -6.69 -0.56 -4.17
C ASN A 482 -7.09 0.71 -4.92
N PRO A 483 -7.01 1.91 -4.33
CA PRO A 483 -7.11 3.08 -5.17
C PRO A 483 -5.94 2.93 -6.15
N SER A 484 -6.24 2.67 -7.42
CA SER A 484 -5.33 3.11 -8.46
C SER A 484 -4.97 4.52 -8.05
N PRO A 485 -3.71 4.89 -7.90
CA PRO A 485 -3.37 6.28 -7.73
C PRO A 485 -4.21 7.01 -8.74
N LEU A 486 -5.05 7.96 -8.29
CA LEU A 486 -5.79 8.78 -9.24
C LEU A 486 -4.74 9.27 -10.22
N PRO A 487 -4.96 9.12 -11.52
CA PRO A 487 -4.05 9.70 -12.50
C PRO A 487 -3.85 11.13 -12.08
N VAL A 488 -2.72 11.71 -12.44
CA VAL A 488 -2.41 13.12 -12.26
C VAL A 488 -3.68 13.97 -12.27
N GLU A 489 -3.95 14.68 -11.18
CA GLU A 489 -5.07 15.63 -11.15
C GLU A 489 -4.67 16.85 -11.97
N LEU A 490 -5.16 16.90 -13.20
CA LEU A 490 -4.91 18.00 -14.12
C LEU A 490 -5.73 19.21 -13.72
N LEU A 491 -5.08 20.32 -13.32
CA LEU A 491 -5.73 21.59 -12.99
C LEU A 491 -6.03 22.40 -14.25
N SER A 492 -5.11 22.39 -15.21
CA SER A 492 -5.24 23.10 -16.47
C SER A 492 -4.46 22.40 -17.57
N PHE A 493 -4.96 22.47 -18.79
CA PHE A 493 -4.26 22.10 -20.01
C PHE A 493 -4.72 23.03 -21.11
N ASP A 494 -3.83 23.86 -21.64
CA ASP A 494 -4.16 24.88 -22.61
C ASP A 494 -3.11 24.93 -23.74
N ALA A 495 -3.56 25.40 -24.90
CA ALA A 495 -2.70 25.64 -26.06
C ALA A 495 -3.09 26.97 -26.70
N ARG A 496 -2.14 27.89 -26.80
CA ARG A 496 -2.35 29.23 -27.38
C ARG A 496 -1.25 29.62 -28.33
N GLN A 497 -1.59 30.34 -29.38
CA GLN A 497 -0.58 30.87 -30.28
C GLN A 497 0.15 32.06 -29.63
N SER A 498 1.47 32.08 -29.79
CA SER A 498 2.36 33.18 -29.40
C SER A 498 3.36 33.44 -30.52
N GLY A 499 3.10 34.46 -31.34
CA GLY A 499 3.86 34.68 -32.56
C GLY A 499 3.71 33.50 -33.54
N ASN A 500 4.82 32.95 -33.99
CA ASN A 500 4.89 31.78 -34.88
C ASN A 500 5.02 30.45 -34.14
N ASP A 501 4.82 30.43 -32.81
CA ASP A 501 4.85 29.21 -32.01
C ASP A 501 3.49 29.02 -31.31
N ILE A 502 3.18 27.78 -30.95
CA ILE A 502 2.11 27.43 -30.03
C ILE A 502 2.76 27.15 -28.69
N VAL A 503 2.31 27.85 -27.68
CA VAL A 503 2.66 27.58 -26.28
C VAL A 503 1.62 26.61 -25.73
N VAL A 504 2.08 25.45 -25.30
CA VAL A 504 1.26 24.44 -24.62
C VAL A 504 1.69 24.42 -23.16
N ASP A 505 0.77 24.67 -22.26
CA ASP A 505 1.04 24.64 -20.83
C ASP A 505 -0.02 23.81 -20.08
N TRP A 506 0.44 23.17 -19.02
CA TRP A 506 -0.46 22.44 -18.11
C TRP A 506 0.04 22.54 -16.68
N ALA A 507 -0.90 22.38 -15.77
CA ALA A 507 -0.64 22.33 -14.35
C ALA A 507 -1.34 21.13 -13.73
N THR A 508 -0.70 20.52 -12.76
CA THR A 508 -1.21 19.41 -11.98
C THR A 508 -1.30 19.79 -10.51
N ALA A 509 -2.38 19.38 -9.82
CA ALA A 509 -2.50 19.55 -8.37
C ALA A 509 -1.68 18.52 -7.62
N VAL A 510 -1.71 17.29 -8.13
CA VAL A 510 -1.06 16.11 -7.54
C VAL A 510 -0.53 15.25 -8.67
N GLU A 511 0.64 14.67 -8.48
CA GLU A 511 1.18 13.62 -9.34
C GLU A 511 1.52 12.41 -8.46
N ILE A 512 0.99 11.24 -8.81
CA ILE A 512 1.31 9.99 -8.13
C ILE A 512 1.71 8.97 -9.19
N ASN A 513 2.84 8.32 -8.95
CA ASN A 513 3.41 7.30 -9.84
C ASN A 513 3.73 7.79 -11.27
N ASN A 514 3.72 9.11 -11.51
CA ASN A 514 3.90 9.69 -12.83
C ASN A 514 5.37 9.64 -13.27
N ALA A 515 5.70 8.80 -14.25
CA ALA A 515 7.03 8.75 -14.82
C ALA A 515 7.26 9.92 -15.78
N PHE A 516 6.32 10.14 -16.71
CA PHE A 516 6.41 11.24 -17.69
C PHE A 516 5.06 11.54 -18.32
N PHE A 517 4.95 12.74 -18.88
CA PHE A 517 3.88 13.16 -19.77
C PHE A 517 4.30 13.00 -21.22
N THR A 518 3.39 12.54 -22.07
CA THR A 518 3.53 12.51 -23.53
C THR A 518 2.60 13.57 -24.13
N LEU A 519 3.19 14.61 -24.72
CA LEU A 519 2.46 15.63 -25.47
C LEU A 519 2.47 15.22 -26.95
N GLU A 520 1.29 15.11 -27.53
CA GLU A 520 1.09 14.76 -28.93
C GLU A 520 0.25 15.80 -29.63
N ARG A 521 0.41 15.98 -30.94
CA ARG A 521 -0.42 16.85 -31.78
C ARG A 521 -1.02 16.14 -32.97
N SER A 522 -2.15 16.65 -33.47
CA SER A 522 -2.80 16.20 -34.71
C SER A 522 -3.45 17.38 -35.42
N ASN A 523 -3.54 17.29 -36.75
CA ASN A 523 -4.37 18.20 -37.57
C ASN A 523 -5.72 17.58 -37.98
N GLY A 524 -6.08 16.41 -37.39
CA GLY A 524 -7.31 15.66 -37.61
C GLY A 524 -7.63 14.77 -36.43
N ILE A 525 -8.52 13.80 -36.61
CA ILE A 525 -9.03 13.02 -35.48
C ILE A 525 -8.13 11.82 -35.11
N ASP A 526 -7.34 11.26 -36.04
CA ASP A 526 -6.67 9.96 -35.81
C ASP A 526 -5.13 9.92 -36.00
N ASP A 527 -4.50 10.94 -36.56
CA ASP A 527 -3.04 10.97 -36.78
C ASP A 527 -2.32 11.78 -35.69
N TRP A 528 -2.01 11.14 -34.57
CA TRP A 528 -1.30 11.76 -33.46
C TRP A 528 0.21 11.61 -33.60
N MET A 529 0.92 12.72 -33.61
CA MET A 529 2.38 12.80 -33.68
C MET A 529 2.95 13.22 -32.34
N LEU A 530 3.98 12.51 -31.89
CA LEU A 530 4.72 12.90 -30.68
C LEU A 530 5.36 14.28 -30.88
N VAL A 531 5.07 15.18 -29.95
CA VAL A 531 5.71 16.50 -29.82
C VAL A 531 6.84 16.44 -28.82
N LYS A 532 6.55 15.95 -27.60
CA LYS A 532 7.53 15.92 -26.52
C LYS A 532 7.13 14.91 -25.43
N GLU A 533 8.14 14.27 -24.84
CA GLU A 533 8.03 13.63 -23.53
C GLU A 533 8.64 14.55 -22.47
N VAL A 534 7.89 14.77 -21.39
CA VAL A 534 8.27 15.64 -20.27
C VAL A 534 8.23 14.82 -18.99
N VAL A 535 9.37 14.72 -18.32
CA VAL A 535 9.47 13.95 -17.06
C VAL A 535 8.49 14.52 -16.04
N GLY A 536 7.69 13.65 -15.43
CA GLY A 536 6.77 14.00 -14.35
C GLY A 536 7.52 14.26 -13.04
N SER A 537 6.83 14.86 -12.07
CA SER A 537 7.36 15.07 -10.72
C SER A 537 7.32 13.80 -9.84
N GLY A 538 6.94 12.65 -10.43
CA GLY A 538 6.90 11.35 -9.77
C GLY A 538 5.75 11.24 -8.76
N ASN A 539 6.06 11.41 -7.48
CA ASN A 539 5.08 11.46 -6.39
C ASN A 539 5.17 12.83 -5.69
N THR A 540 4.23 13.73 -6.00
CA THR A 540 4.12 15.03 -5.35
C THR A 540 2.67 15.39 -5.09
N ILE A 541 2.42 16.02 -3.95
CA ILE A 541 1.14 16.65 -3.59
C ILE A 541 1.18 18.17 -3.78
N GLU A 542 2.28 18.69 -4.29
CA GLU A 542 2.42 20.11 -4.61
C GLU A 542 2.09 20.34 -6.09
N MET A 543 1.51 21.51 -6.37
CA MET A 543 1.20 21.92 -7.73
C MET A 543 2.47 21.98 -8.58
N SER A 544 2.47 21.23 -9.68
CA SER A 544 3.53 21.28 -10.70
C SER A 544 3.03 21.98 -11.95
N THR A 545 3.91 22.74 -12.59
CA THR A 545 3.59 23.46 -13.83
C THR A 545 4.58 23.13 -14.93
N TYR A 546 4.07 22.95 -16.13
CA TYR A 546 4.83 22.55 -17.30
C TYR A 546 4.52 23.47 -18.47
N LEU A 547 5.51 23.68 -19.33
CA LEU A 547 5.40 24.54 -20.52
C LEU A 547 6.25 23.96 -21.65
N HIS A 548 5.68 23.96 -22.86
CA HIS A 548 6.38 23.58 -24.08
C HIS A 548 6.02 24.50 -25.23
N HIS A 549 7.01 24.80 -26.08
CA HIS A 549 6.84 25.55 -27.34
C HIS A 549 6.87 24.57 -28.50
N ASP A 550 5.85 24.59 -29.34
CA ASP A 550 5.76 23.78 -30.55
C ASP A 550 5.52 24.68 -31.77
N ARG A 551 6.05 24.26 -32.90
CA ARG A 551 5.86 24.96 -34.20
C ARG A 551 5.26 23.97 -35.20
N PRO A 552 3.94 24.02 -35.43
CA PRO A 552 3.29 23.21 -36.46
C PRO A 552 3.82 23.50 -37.86
N PRO A 553 3.85 22.52 -38.78
CA PRO A 553 4.43 22.68 -40.09
C PRO A 553 3.63 23.57 -41.05
N HIS A 554 2.33 23.80 -40.78
CA HIS A 554 1.45 24.62 -41.63
C HIS A 554 0.32 25.22 -40.79
N GLU A 555 -0.33 26.24 -41.33
CA GLU A 555 -1.52 26.85 -40.77
C GLU A 555 -2.70 25.88 -40.69
N GLY A 556 -3.61 26.13 -39.77
CA GLY A 556 -4.85 25.35 -39.58
C GLY A 556 -5.18 25.14 -38.10
N VAL A 557 -6.21 24.35 -37.88
CA VAL A 557 -6.58 23.90 -36.53
C VAL A 557 -5.70 22.71 -36.15
N TRP A 558 -5.02 22.87 -35.03
CA TRP A 558 -4.20 21.81 -34.44
C TRP A 558 -4.80 21.40 -33.09
N TYR A 559 -4.82 20.10 -32.84
CA TYR A 559 -5.23 19.49 -31.59
C TYR A 559 -3.98 19.04 -30.85
N TYR A 560 -3.98 19.24 -29.54
CA TYR A 560 -2.95 18.73 -28.62
C TYR A 560 -3.61 17.83 -27.62
N ARG A 561 -3.03 16.67 -27.35
CA ARG A 561 -3.45 15.80 -26.25
C ARG A 561 -2.29 15.52 -25.32
N LEU A 562 -2.61 15.40 -24.03
CA LEU A 562 -1.68 15.09 -22.97
C LEU A 562 -2.00 13.72 -22.40
N ARG A 563 -1.02 12.84 -22.41
CA ARG A 563 -1.07 11.53 -21.75
C ARG A 563 -0.08 11.50 -20.61
N GLN A 564 -0.44 10.84 -19.53
CA GLN A 564 0.43 10.43 -18.45
C GLN A 564 0.89 8.99 -18.71
N THR A 565 2.13 8.68 -18.37
CA THR A 565 2.66 7.31 -18.29
C THR A 565 3.23 7.10 -16.89
N ASP A 566 2.76 6.07 -16.20
CA ASP A 566 3.20 5.69 -14.86
C ASP A 566 4.50 4.89 -14.89
N HIS A 567 5.18 4.76 -13.76
CA HIS A 567 6.41 3.97 -13.65
C HIS A 567 6.22 2.48 -13.96
N ASP A 568 4.99 1.97 -13.90
CA ASP A 568 4.61 0.60 -14.30
C ASP A 568 4.22 0.48 -15.78
N GLY A 569 4.25 1.60 -16.55
CA GLY A 569 3.92 1.68 -17.96
C GLY A 569 2.43 1.89 -18.27
N ALA A 570 1.56 1.99 -17.27
CA ALA A 570 0.15 2.33 -17.46
C ALA A 570 0.01 3.74 -18.06
N GLN A 571 -0.91 3.91 -19.03
CA GLN A 571 -1.13 5.19 -19.71
C GLN A 571 -2.54 5.71 -19.51
N THR A 572 -2.65 7.00 -19.20
CA THR A 572 -3.92 7.69 -19.03
C THR A 572 -3.97 8.95 -19.91
N LEU A 573 -5.05 9.13 -20.68
CA LEU A 573 -5.32 10.38 -21.40
C LEU A 573 -5.88 11.41 -20.42
N LEU A 574 -5.17 12.54 -20.23
CA LEU A 574 -5.55 13.58 -19.28
C LEU A 574 -6.45 14.64 -19.91
N GLY A 575 -6.22 14.99 -21.18
CA GLY A 575 -7.02 16.01 -21.85
C GLY A 575 -6.66 16.20 -23.31
N THR A 576 -7.51 16.94 -24.03
CA THR A 576 -7.29 17.37 -25.40
C THR A 576 -7.74 18.81 -25.56
N VAL A 577 -6.92 19.65 -26.20
CA VAL A 577 -7.23 21.05 -26.50
C VAL A 577 -6.99 21.33 -27.97
N SER A 578 -7.57 22.41 -28.50
CA SER A 578 -7.37 22.82 -29.88
C SER A 578 -6.96 24.29 -29.98
N VAL A 579 -6.17 24.60 -30.98
CA VAL A 579 -5.72 25.97 -31.27
C VAL A 579 -5.74 26.22 -32.77
N ASN A 580 -6.16 27.40 -33.18
CA ASN A 580 -6.10 27.81 -34.57
C ASN A 580 -4.77 28.53 -34.82
N TYR A 581 -3.87 27.84 -35.50
CA TYR A 581 -2.53 28.35 -35.82
C TYR A 581 -2.52 29.08 -37.15
N LYS A 582 -2.01 30.31 -37.14
CA LYS A 582 -1.82 31.16 -38.33
C LYS A 582 -0.42 31.72 -38.34
N LEU A 583 0.26 31.56 -39.45
CA LEU A 583 1.57 32.21 -39.63
C LEU A 583 1.39 33.72 -39.66
N GLU A 584 2.09 34.43 -38.81
CA GLU A 584 2.13 35.88 -38.93
C GLU A 584 2.84 36.28 -40.21
N GLU A 585 2.17 37.03 -41.10
CA GLU A 585 2.83 37.62 -42.25
C GLU A 585 3.94 38.56 -41.80
N VAL A 586 5.18 38.22 -42.14
CA VAL A 586 6.31 39.13 -41.91
C VAL A 586 6.12 40.37 -42.77
N LYS A 587 5.68 41.46 -42.17
CA LYS A 587 5.57 42.75 -42.87
C LYS A 587 6.96 43.36 -42.99
N PHE A 588 7.42 43.49 -44.22
CA PHE A 588 8.66 44.16 -44.56
C PHE A 588 8.38 45.52 -45.21
N SER A 589 9.02 46.58 -44.72
CA SER A 589 8.95 47.90 -45.35
C SER A 589 10.27 48.67 -45.17
N ILE A 590 10.60 49.47 -46.17
CA ILE A 590 11.75 50.37 -46.17
C ILE A 590 11.31 51.80 -46.42
N PHE A 591 11.82 52.76 -45.65
CA PHE A 591 11.52 54.18 -45.83
C PHE A 591 12.56 55.09 -45.15
N PRO A 592 12.84 56.30 -45.69
CA PRO A 592 12.38 56.80 -46.97
C PRO A 592 13.11 56.09 -48.13
N ASN A 593 12.41 55.97 -49.24
CA ASN A 593 13.04 55.47 -50.48
C ASN A 593 12.44 56.22 -51.67
N PRO A 594 13.19 57.14 -52.32
CA PRO A 594 14.64 57.39 -52.21
C PRO A 594 15.09 57.91 -50.84
N THR A 595 16.34 57.63 -50.47
CA THR A 595 16.98 58.10 -49.24
C THR A 595 18.24 58.93 -49.54
N THR A 596 18.58 59.86 -48.63
CA THR A 596 19.81 60.66 -48.67
C THR A 596 20.94 60.06 -47.84
N GLY A 597 20.74 58.83 -47.31
CA GLY A 597 21.77 58.12 -46.54
C GLY A 597 21.20 57.26 -45.42
N TRP A 598 20.05 57.62 -44.85
CA TRP A 598 19.45 56.89 -43.76
C TRP A 598 18.18 56.17 -44.21
N LEU A 599 18.10 54.85 -43.93
CA LEU A 599 16.98 54.01 -44.30
C LEU A 599 16.44 53.24 -43.08
N ASN A 600 15.16 53.42 -42.77
CA ASN A 600 14.48 52.55 -41.82
C ASN A 600 14.04 51.28 -42.53
N VAL A 601 14.39 50.17 -41.96
CA VAL A 601 13.91 48.84 -42.34
C VAL A 601 13.04 48.34 -41.21
N LYS A 602 11.75 48.18 -41.45
CA LYS A 602 10.80 47.59 -40.49
C LYS A 602 10.57 46.13 -40.82
N LEU A 603 10.64 45.29 -39.77
CA LEU A 603 10.38 43.87 -39.78
C LEU A 603 9.62 43.52 -38.53
N ASN A 604 8.50 42.81 -38.62
CA ASN A 604 7.73 42.38 -37.43
C ASN A 604 8.51 41.41 -36.53
N ASP A 605 9.59 40.86 -37.01
CA ASP A 605 10.38 39.80 -36.33
C ASP A 605 11.67 40.34 -35.67
N GLY A 606 11.95 41.62 -35.69
CA GLY A 606 13.08 42.26 -34.97
C GLY A 606 14.48 41.72 -35.31
N GLY A 607 14.61 40.76 -36.19
CA GLY A 607 15.87 40.06 -36.52
C GLY A 607 16.79 40.91 -37.37
N THR A 608 17.99 41.21 -36.88
CA THR A 608 19.08 41.84 -37.62
C THR A 608 20.00 40.84 -38.31
N ASP A 609 19.72 39.56 -38.18
CA ASP A 609 20.54 38.51 -38.72
C ASP A 609 20.36 38.36 -40.24
N ASN A 610 21.46 38.40 -40.99
CA ASN A 610 21.51 38.23 -42.43
C ASN A 610 20.94 39.41 -43.27
N VAL A 611 21.32 40.63 -42.93
CA VAL A 611 21.10 41.79 -43.78
C VAL A 611 22.22 41.86 -44.84
N PHE A 612 21.81 41.87 -46.10
CA PHE A 612 22.75 41.98 -47.23
C PHE A 612 22.36 43.17 -48.13
N LEU A 613 23.37 43.91 -48.55
CA LEU A 613 23.23 45.00 -49.53
C LEU A 613 24.03 44.66 -50.79
N PHE A 614 23.44 44.88 -51.95
CA PHE A 614 24.08 44.57 -53.24
C PHE A 614 24.01 45.79 -54.17
N ARG A 615 25.03 45.93 -55.04
CA ARG A 615 25.01 46.82 -56.20
C ARG A 615 24.18 46.17 -57.29
N PRO A 616 23.80 46.96 -58.36
CA PRO A 616 23.07 46.41 -59.51
C PRO A 616 23.83 45.34 -60.29
N ASP A 617 25.15 45.34 -60.18
CA ASP A 617 26.03 44.33 -60.78
C ASP A 617 26.13 43.01 -59.98
N GLY A 618 25.35 42.91 -58.84
CA GLY A 618 25.33 41.76 -58.00
C GLY A 618 26.43 41.70 -56.94
N ARG A 619 27.36 42.65 -56.90
CA ARG A 619 28.40 42.69 -55.86
C ARG A 619 27.84 43.11 -54.52
N ARG A 620 28.27 42.38 -53.49
CA ARG A 620 27.88 42.69 -52.08
C ARG A 620 28.59 43.96 -51.61
N VAL A 621 27.89 44.77 -50.88
CA VAL A 621 28.36 45.98 -50.21
C VAL A 621 28.48 45.70 -48.74
N GLU A 622 29.63 46.04 -48.12
CA GLU A 622 29.89 45.80 -46.70
C GLU A 622 30.01 47.09 -45.88
N ASP A 623 30.16 48.22 -46.54
CA ASP A 623 30.36 49.55 -45.93
C ASP A 623 29.03 50.19 -45.56
N PHE A 624 28.25 49.61 -44.59
CA PHE A 624 27.08 50.20 -43.99
C PHE A 624 26.97 49.86 -42.52
N ILE A 625 26.27 50.68 -41.71
CA ILE A 625 26.11 50.45 -40.28
C ILE A 625 24.63 50.22 -39.99
N LEU A 626 24.36 49.23 -39.11
CA LEU A 626 23.02 48.90 -38.64
C LEU A 626 22.85 49.34 -37.19
N PHE A 627 21.74 50.00 -36.89
CA PHE A 627 21.29 50.39 -35.54
C PHE A 627 19.98 49.68 -35.23
N PRO A 628 19.98 48.60 -34.43
CA PRO A 628 18.79 47.84 -34.12
C PRO A 628 17.79 48.71 -33.32
N HIS A 629 16.48 48.51 -33.55
CA HIS A 629 15.40 48.98 -32.71
C HIS A 629 14.26 47.95 -32.66
N LYS A 630 13.24 48.22 -31.81
CA LYS A 630 12.20 47.26 -31.47
C LYS A 630 11.50 46.59 -32.66
N ASP A 631 11.29 47.34 -33.76
CA ASP A 631 10.52 46.88 -34.92
C ASP A 631 11.39 46.76 -36.20
N GLY A 632 12.71 46.48 -36.07
CA GLY A 632 13.62 46.40 -37.19
C GLY A 632 14.97 47.09 -36.93
N PHE A 633 15.47 47.83 -37.90
CA PHE A 633 16.74 48.54 -37.77
C PHE A 633 16.81 49.79 -38.67
N LEU A 634 17.63 50.72 -38.27
CA LEU A 634 18.02 51.86 -39.06
C LEU A 634 19.36 51.54 -39.73
N MET A 635 19.44 51.78 -41.04
CA MET A 635 20.65 51.54 -41.85
C MET A 635 21.27 52.86 -42.28
N ASP A 636 22.55 53.06 -41.98
CA ASP A 636 23.34 54.18 -42.48
C ASP A 636 24.06 53.81 -43.77
N LEU A 637 23.68 54.45 -44.83
CA LEU A 637 24.20 54.29 -46.18
C LEU A 637 24.98 55.54 -46.67
N SER A 638 25.20 56.54 -45.79
CA SER A 638 25.76 57.85 -46.14
C SER A 638 27.19 57.78 -46.67
N SER A 639 27.91 56.70 -46.37
CA SER A 639 29.26 56.43 -46.89
C SER A 639 29.27 55.92 -48.35
N LEU A 640 28.11 55.52 -48.89
CA LEU A 640 28.02 54.85 -50.18
C LEU A 640 27.80 55.87 -51.31
N PRO A 641 28.33 55.58 -52.56
CA PRO A 641 28.03 56.36 -53.73
C PRO A 641 26.54 56.41 -54.04
N LYS A 642 26.07 57.57 -54.53
CA LYS A 642 24.72 57.71 -55.04
C LYS A 642 24.42 56.70 -56.13
N GLY A 643 23.19 56.12 -56.08
CA GLY A 643 22.82 55.06 -56.99
C GLY A 643 21.74 54.12 -56.52
N VAL A 644 21.58 53.05 -57.29
CA VAL A 644 20.57 52.01 -56.94
C VAL A 644 21.26 50.88 -56.18
N TYR A 645 20.62 50.37 -55.16
CA TYR A 645 21.06 49.22 -54.37
C TYR A 645 19.90 48.26 -54.20
N MET A 646 20.23 47.00 -53.89
CA MET A 646 19.24 45.98 -53.50
C MET A 646 19.53 45.53 -52.08
N ILE A 647 18.56 45.68 -51.18
CA ILE A 647 18.63 45.09 -49.84
C ILE A 647 17.94 43.74 -49.83
N ARG A 648 18.57 42.76 -49.18
CA ARG A 648 18.00 41.47 -48.87
C ARG A 648 18.06 41.24 -47.36
N VAL A 649 16.92 40.96 -46.74
CA VAL A 649 16.81 40.68 -45.29
C VAL A 649 15.66 39.73 -45.03
N ALA A 650 15.86 38.73 -44.19
CA ALA A 650 14.84 37.71 -43.80
C ALA A 650 14.08 37.12 -45.02
N GLY A 651 14.77 36.91 -46.14
CA GLY A 651 14.15 36.40 -47.37
C GLY A 651 13.48 37.46 -48.26
N PHE A 652 13.26 38.69 -47.79
CA PHE A 652 12.69 39.82 -48.56
C PHE A 652 13.81 40.54 -49.35
N THR A 653 13.43 41.05 -50.51
CA THR A 653 14.34 41.86 -51.34
C THR A 653 13.63 43.14 -51.75
N ALA A 654 14.30 44.29 -51.62
CA ALA A 654 13.77 45.57 -52.04
C ALA A 654 14.86 46.42 -52.73
N ARG A 655 14.41 47.29 -53.62
CA ARG A 655 15.27 48.26 -54.31
C ARG A 655 15.36 49.53 -53.47
N ILE A 656 16.58 50.00 -53.24
CA ILE A 656 16.87 51.28 -52.57
C ILE A 656 17.42 52.23 -53.61
N MET A 657 16.96 53.51 -53.58
CA MET A 657 17.54 54.59 -54.36
C MET A 657 18.22 55.56 -53.40
N LEU A 658 19.56 55.63 -53.44
CA LEU A 658 20.37 56.58 -52.69
C LEU A 658 20.62 57.83 -53.56
N ILE A 659 20.14 59.02 -53.10
CA ILE A 659 20.18 60.26 -53.86
C ILE A 659 21.05 61.34 -53.20
#